data_605e275b0b33eba360ec0f0438236b0b
#
_entry.id   605e275b0b33eba360ec0f0438236b0b
#
_cell.length_a   1.000
_cell.length_b   1.000
_cell.length_c   1.000
_cell.angle_alpha   90.00
_cell.angle_beta   90.00
_cell.angle_gamma   90.00
#
_symmetry.space_group_name_H-M   'P 1'
#
loop_
_entity.id
_entity.type
_entity.pdbx_description
1 polymer ?
#
loop_
_entity_poly.entity_id
_entity_poly.type
_entity_poly.pdbx_seq_one_letter_code
_entity_poly.pdbx_strand_id
1 'polypeptide(L)'
;MSVTIALAGNPNCGKTTMFNALTGANQYVGNWPGVTVEKKEGKLKNQKDVTVTDLPGIYSLSPYTLEEVVSRDYLLKEKPDVIIDLVDATNIERNLYLATQLLEIGIPVVIALNMVDLLKKNNIHINVKGLSSALGCPIVETSALKGTGLKEVVDEAIKCANQHRVPSKQMEFPKAVEKAVNEIEGFVPANIAEENKRWYAVKLLERDSKVKEGLNLPASAQSRIEEIASGLEKAEDDDTESIVTDGRYQYIQKVVSANVKRSGNKMTVSDKIDRIVTNRILGLPIFILTMFIVYYVSVTTVGTMVTDWTNDSFVGTIQSVVSDGLGNAGVADWLVSLVSDGIIGGLGAVLGFVPQMAILFLFLSILEDCGYMVRIAFVMDRVFRHFGLSGKSFIPLLISSGCGIPGIMASKTIEADNDRRLTIMTATVIPCGAKLPVIALMGGIMTAYVTGDYVAAGFITPLMYFIGVVAVLVSAIILKKTKPFSGKPAPFVMELPQYHIPSVKTVLLHVWERLKGFIIKAGTILFLATVIMWILSSIGNTGSGIGFVEDSNDSIMAILGGILAPIFAPLGFGKWQPVAASISGFSAKESIVSTMGVLANVAGDDAEDTMIVGAAIKAWFPTAVAAFSFLLFNLLDSPCLAAISTMAHEMQSRKWFWFAILFQNIFAYVVTLCVYQIGLVVTGAGSFGIGTIVALILAAILLFLLFRPDPYKNQNDVTKRSVQAAE
;
A
#
# COMPACT_ATOMS: atom_id res chain seq x y z
N MET A 1 27.70 3.06 -38.78
CA MET A 1 26.62 3.80 -38.11
C MET A 1 26.49 3.24 -36.70
N SER A 2 26.40 4.10 -35.71
CA SER A 2 26.11 3.65 -34.34
C SER A 2 24.65 3.15 -34.29
N VAL A 3 24.44 1.93 -33.81
CA VAL A 3 23.08 1.36 -33.66
C VAL A 3 22.66 1.47 -32.21
N THR A 4 21.42 1.97 -31.97
CA THR A 4 20.82 2.08 -30.66
C THR A 4 19.74 1.02 -30.47
N ILE A 5 19.93 0.14 -29.51
CA ILE A 5 19.01 -0.94 -29.15
C ILE A 5 18.30 -0.58 -27.86
N ALA A 6 16.97 -0.60 -27.87
CA ALA A 6 16.17 -0.51 -26.65
C ALA A 6 15.80 -1.90 -26.14
N LEU A 7 16.09 -2.23 -24.89
CA LEU A 7 15.57 -3.43 -24.24
C LEU A 7 14.25 -3.11 -23.55
N ALA A 8 13.17 -3.70 -24.04
CA ALA A 8 11.83 -3.63 -23.45
C ALA A 8 11.45 -4.99 -22.86
N GLY A 9 10.41 -5.02 -22.05
CA GLY A 9 9.82 -6.25 -21.54
C GLY A 9 9.17 -6.06 -20.18
N ASN A 10 8.36 -7.03 -19.80
CA ASN A 10 7.64 -7.03 -18.53
C ASN A 10 8.60 -7.11 -17.32
N PRO A 11 8.19 -6.65 -16.14
CA PRO A 11 8.92 -6.97 -14.92
C PRO A 11 9.14 -8.49 -14.78
N ASN A 12 10.32 -8.89 -14.30
CA ASN A 12 10.71 -10.29 -14.08
C ASN A 12 10.90 -11.18 -15.33
N CYS A 13 10.79 -10.66 -16.54
CA CYS A 13 11.09 -11.43 -17.78
C CYS A 13 12.58 -11.74 -18.00
N GLY A 14 13.48 -11.25 -17.13
CA GLY A 14 14.93 -11.46 -17.21
C GLY A 14 15.68 -10.33 -17.92
N LYS A 15 15.09 -9.15 -18.07
CA LYS A 15 15.65 -7.99 -18.79
C LYS A 15 16.99 -7.53 -18.23
N THR A 16 17.09 -7.27 -16.93
CA THR A 16 18.35 -6.88 -16.28
C THR A 16 19.44 -7.96 -16.41
N THR A 17 19.07 -9.23 -16.37
CA THR A 17 20.00 -10.35 -16.58
C THR A 17 20.55 -10.32 -17.99
N MET A 18 19.71 -10.12 -19.00
CA MET A 18 20.12 -10.00 -20.40
C MET A 18 20.99 -8.75 -20.62
N PHE A 19 20.60 -7.60 -20.09
CA PHE A 19 21.36 -6.36 -20.19
C PHE A 19 22.78 -6.53 -19.63
N ASN A 20 22.90 -7.09 -18.42
CA ASN A 20 24.21 -7.37 -17.80
C ASN A 20 25.04 -8.37 -18.60
N ALA A 21 24.42 -9.38 -19.19
CA ALA A 21 25.12 -10.36 -20.03
C ALA A 21 25.65 -9.73 -21.32
N LEU A 22 24.91 -8.79 -21.93
CA LEU A 22 25.30 -8.11 -23.17
C LEU A 22 26.34 -7.01 -22.97
N THR A 23 26.20 -6.18 -21.93
CA THR A 23 27.05 -4.98 -21.72
C THR A 23 28.22 -5.22 -20.78
N GLY A 24 28.08 -6.16 -19.81
CA GLY A 24 29.15 -6.44 -18.83
C GLY A 24 29.39 -5.26 -17.88
N ALA A 25 30.68 -4.91 -17.66
CA ALA A 25 31.07 -3.83 -16.74
C ALA A 25 30.96 -2.42 -17.36
N ASN A 26 30.69 -2.31 -18.66
CA ASN A 26 30.64 -1.02 -19.37
C ASN A 26 29.24 -0.44 -19.35
N GLN A 27 28.76 -0.05 -18.18
CA GLN A 27 27.42 0.48 -17.96
C GLN A 27 27.48 1.89 -17.38
N TYR A 28 26.60 2.75 -17.84
CA TYR A 28 26.27 4.02 -17.21
C TYR A 28 24.94 3.89 -16.48
N VAL A 29 24.92 4.26 -15.22
CA VAL A 29 23.72 4.27 -14.37
C VAL A 29 23.44 5.69 -13.93
N GLY A 30 22.25 6.18 -14.22
CA GLY A 30 21.78 7.52 -13.86
C GLY A 30 20.28 7.51 -13.71
N ASN A 31 19.67 8.68 -13.66
CA ASN A 31 18.20 8.80 -13.67
C ASN A 31 17.73 9.33 -15.03
N TRP A 32 16.52 8.95 -15.44
CA TRP A 32 15.87 9.57 -16.58
C TRP A 32 15.65 11.07 -16.31
N PRO A 33 15.78 11.95 -17.32
CA PRO A 33 15.64 13.38 -17.14
C PRO A 33 14.27 13.76 -16.50
N GLY A 34 14.33 14.51 -15.39
CA GLY A 34 13.13 15.02 -14.71
C GLY A 34 12.36 14.02 -13.85
N VAL A 35 12.85 12.79 -13.66
CA VAL A 35 12.19 11.76 -12.84
C VAL A 35 13.20 10.95 -12.03
N THR A 36 12.71 10.26 -11.00
CA THR A 36 13.52 9.41 -10.11
C THR A 36 13.69 7.96 -10.62
N VAL A 37 13.32 7.70 -11.87
CA VAL A 37 13.43 6.38 -12.50
C VAL A 37 14.86 6.16 -12.98
N GLU A 38 15.43 5.01 -12.67
CA GLU A 38 16.81 4.65 -13.01
C GLU A 38 16.97 4.41 -14.53
N LYS A 39 17.96 5.03 -15.16
CA LYS A 39 18.36 4.81 -16.55
C LYS A 39 19.66 3.99 -16.58
N LYS A 40 19.65 2.89 -17.31
CA LYS A 40 20.84 2.07 -17.58
C LYS A 40 21.15 2.05 -19.06
N GLU A 41 22.36 2.41 -19.39
CA GLU A 41 22.85 2.44 -20.77
C GLU A 41 24.25 1.80 -20.82
N GLY A 42 24.53 1.01 -21.83
CA GLY A 42 25.79 0.32 -21.94
C GLY A 42 26.18 0.01 -23.38
N LYS A 43 27.47 -0.12 -23.63
CA LYS A 43 27.99 -0.56 -24.92
C LYS A 43 28.08 -2.08 -24.98
N LEU A 44 27.77 -2.65 -26.13
CA LEU A 44 27.86 -4.10 -26.36
C LEU A 44 29.33 -4.56 -26.22
N LYS A 45 29.54 -5.69 -25.53
CA LYS A 45 30.88 -6.22 -25.22
C LYS A 45 31.81 -6.34 -26.45
N ASN A 46 31.25 -6.81 -27.57
CA ASN A 46 32.05 -7.14 -28.78
C ASN A 46 31.91 -6.13 -29.92
N GLN A 47 31.02 -5.11 -29.77
CA GLN A 47 30.73 -4.11 -30.79
C GLN A 47 30.52 -2.76 -30.13
N LYS A 48 31.55 -1.96 -30.01
CA LYS A 48 31.53 -0.67 -29.29
C LYS A 48 30.64 0.40 -29.97
N ASP A 49 30.24 0.18 -31.19
CA ASP A 49 29.36 1.07 -31.98
C ASP A 49 27.86 0.80 -31.73
N VAL A 50 27.56 -0.21 -30.93
CA VAL A 50 26.21 -0.56 -30.55
C VAL A 50 25.96 -0.17 -29.09
N THR A 51 24.96 0.69 -28.88
CA THR A 51 24.52 1.12 -27.55
C THR A 51 23.22 0.42 -27.20
N VAL A 52 23.17 -0.13 -25.99
CA VAL A 52 21.98 -0.80 -25.45
C VAL A 52 21.43 0.03 -24.29
N THR A 53 20.16 0.42 -24.36
CA THR A 53 19.44 1.13 -23.30
C THR A 53 18.44 0.20 -22.65
N ASP A 54 18.54 0.00 -21.33
CA ASP A 54 17.58 -0.79 -20.53
C ASP A 54 16.39 0.08 -20.16
N LEU A 55 15.23 -0.19 -20.72
CA LEU A 55 13.99 0.50 -20.35
C LEU A 55 13.45 -0.05 -19.03
N PRO A 56 12.73 0.74 -18.23
CA PRO A 56 12.02 0.22 -17.08
C PRO A 56 11.13 -0.98 -17.43
N GLY A 57 10.94 -1.89 -16.48
CA GLY A 57 9.99 -3.01 -16.68
C GLY A 57 8.57 -2.49 -16.67
N ILE A 58 7.85 -2.71 -17.77
CA ILE A 58 6.50 -2.19 -17.97
C ILE A 58 5.55 -3.29 -18.46
N TYR A 59 4.26 -3.13 -18.18
CA TYR A 59 3.24 -4.04 -18.67
C TYR A 59 2.51 -3.49 -19.89
N SER A 60 2.49 -2.17 -20.04
CA SER A 60 1.85 -1.48 -21.16
C SER A 60 2.56 -0.17 -21.48
N LEU A 61 2.20 0.45 -22.59
CA LEU A 61 2.63 1.81 -22.96
C LEU A 61 1.56 2.87 -22.61
N SER A 62 0.68 2.55 -21.69
CA SER A 62 -0.34 3.48 -21.17
C SER A 62 0.26 4.36 -20.07
N PRO A 63 -0.21 5.61 -19.86
CA PRO A 63 0.44 6.57 -18.97
C PRO A 63 0.02 6.39 -17.50
N TYR A 64 0.00 5.17 -16.99
CA TYR A 64 -0.43 4.90 -15.61
C TYR A 64 0.70 5.02 -14.59
N THR A 65 1.92 4.63 -14.96
CA THR A 65 3.10 4.70 -14.10
C THR A 65 4.16 5.61 -14.70
N LEU A 66 5.10 6.11 -13.85
CA LEU A 66 6.22 6.91 -14.33
C LEU A 66 7.13 6.10 -15.26
N GLU A 67 7.31 4.83 -14.98
CA GLU A 67 8.07 3.87 -15.76
C GLU A 67 7.50 3.69 -17.17
N GLU A 68 6.17 3.56 -17.28
CA GLU A 68 5.47 3.45 -18.57
C GLU A 68 5.56 4.75 -19.37
N VAL A 69 5.42 5.90 -18.70
CA VAL A 69 5.57 7.21 -19.32
C VAL A 69 6.98 7.40 -19.88
N VAL A 70 8.00 7.09 -19.07
CA VAL A 70 9.42 7.21 -19.46
C VAL A 70 9.74 6.30 -20.64
N SER A 71 9.33 5.03 -20.58
CA SER A 71 9.58 4.05 -21.65
C SER A 71 8.91 4.48 -22.96
N ARG A 72 7.65 4.92 -22.88
CA ARG A 72 6.90 5.44 -24.04
C ARG A 72 7.54 6.68 -24.64
N ASP A 73 7.89 7.66 -23.79
CA ASP A 73 8.51 8.90 -24.25
C ASP A 73 9.86 8.65 -24.92
N TYR A 74 10.66 7.73 -24.40
CA TYR A 74 11.91 7.32 -25.03
C TYR A 74 11.65 6.71 -26.42
N LEU A 75 10.74 5.76 -26.53
CA LEU A 75 10.44 5.11 -27.81
C LEU A 75 9.88 6.08 -28.87
N LEU A 76 9.08 7.03 -28.48
CA LEU A 76 8.45 7.98 -29.42
C LEU A 76 9.34 9.18 -29.79
N LYS A 77 10.15 9.68 -28.83
CA LYS A 77 10.97 10.89 -29.01
C LYS A 77 12.40 10.58 -29.45
N GLU A 78 13.07 9.65 -28.77
CA GLU A 78 14.46 9.28 -29.06
C GLU A 78 14.57 8.29 -30.23
N LYS A 79 13.51 7.52 -30.52
CA LYS A 79 13.36 6.60 -31.65
C LYS A 79 14.59 5.69 -31.82
N PRO A 80 14.80 4.70 -30.95
CA PRO A 80 15.90 3.75 -31.13
C PRO A 80 15.78 3.01 -32.48
N ASP A 81 16.92 2.56 -33.02
CA ASP A 81 16.96 1.89 -34.31
C ASP A 81 16.25 0.53 -34.31
N VAL A 82 16.19 -0.12 -33.13
CA VAL A 82 15.51 -1.40 -32.94
C VAL A 82 15.14 -1.61 -31.46
N ILE A 83 14.04 -2.31 -31.24
CA ILE A 83 13.58 -2.77 -29.93
C ILE A 83 13.84 -4.28 -29.82
N ILE A 84 14.47 -4.72 -28.75
CA ILE A 84 14.46 -6.13 -28.33
C ILE A 84 13.43 -6.23 -27.19
N ASP A 85 12.33 -6.93 -27.46
CA ASP A 85 11.29 -7.18 -26.47
C ASP A 85 11.48 -8.56 -25.82
N LEU A 86 11.73 -8.57 -24.52
CA LEU A 86 11.90 -9.81 -23.76
C LEU A 86 10.56 -10.36 -23.30
N VAL A 87 10.21 -11.49 -23.88
CA VAL A 87 8.97 -12.23 -23.61
C VAL A 87 9.31 -13.48 -22.79
N ASP A 88 8.72 -13.61 -21.60
CA ASP A 88 8.82 -14.83 -20.80
C ASP A 88 8.01 -15.96 -21.49
N ALA A 89 8.71 -16.97 -21.97
CA ALA A 89 8.12 -18.12 -22.67
C ALA A 89 7.17 -18.95 -21.79
N THR A 90 7.31 -18.89 -20.47
CA THR A 90 6.43 -19.62 -19.53
C THR A 90 5.10 -18.91 -19.32
N ASN A 91 5.07 -17.56 -19.50
CA ASN A 91 3.90 -16.68 -19.35
C ASN A 91 3.62 -15.87 -20.62
N ILE A 92 3.70 -16.52 -21.76
CA ILE A 92 3.71 -15.90 -23.10
C ILE A 92 2.48 -15.01 -23.36
N GLU A 93 1.28 -15.46 -22.98
CA GLU A 93 0.02 -14.74 -23.24
C GLU A 93 0.04 -13.31 -22.70
N ARG A 94 0.55 -13.16 -21.50
CA ARG A 94 0.61 -11.87 -20.83
C ARG A 94 1.73 -10.97 -21.35
N ASN A 95 2.90 -11.57 -21.61
CA ASN A 95 4.04 -10.81 -22.13
C ASN A 95 3.79 -10.29 -23.54
N LEU A 96 3.00 -11.02 -24.34
CA LEU A 96 2.58 -10.57 -25.67
C LEU A 96 1.68 -9.33 -25.63
N TYR A 97 1.08 -8.96 -24.50
CA TYR A 97 0.29 -7.72 -24.39
C TYR A 97 1.15 -6.48 -24.66
N LEU A 98 2.32 -6.40 -24.03
CA LEU A 98 3.29 -5.34 -24.32
C LEU A 98 3.83 -5.46 -25.74
N ALA A 99 4.20 -6.67 -26.16
CA ALA A 99 4.69 -6.95 -27.52
C ALA A 99 3.72 -6.39 -28.58
N THR A 100 2.42 -6.61 -28.45
CA THR A 100 1.44 -6.08 -29.43
C THR A 100 1.45 -4.57 -29.51
N GLN A 101 1.69 -3.85 -28.40
CA GLN A 101 1.78 -2.40 -28.40
C GLN A 101 3.10 -1.89 -29.00
N LEU A 102 4.21 -2.59 -28.74
CA LEU A 102 5.51 -2.27 -29.34
C LEU A 102 5.50 -2.46 -30.86
N LEU A 103 4.83 -3.48 -31.35
CA LEU A 103 4.70 -3.76 -32.80
C LEU A 103 3.89 -2.68 -33.54
N GLU A 104 3.04 -1.91 -32.84
CA GLU A 104 2.25 -0.82 -33.43
C GLU A 104 3.00 0.53 -33.50
N ILE A 105 4.16 0.69 -32.83
CA ILE A 105 4.90 1.96 -32.78
C ILE A 105 5.64 2.28 -34.11
N GLY A 106 5.82 1.29 -35.00
CA GLY A 106 6.53 1.50 -36.27
C GLY A 106 8.06 1.50 -36.15
N ILE A 107 8.61 1.00 -35.05
CA ILE A 107 10.04 0.73 -34.87
C ILE A 107 10.31 -0.76 -35.13
N PRO A 108 11.45 -1.13 -35.73
CA PRO A 108 11.84 -2.54 -35.85
C PRO A 108 11.85 -3.24 -34.49
N VAL A 109 11.17 -4.41 -34.39
CA VAL A 109 11.07 -5.19 -33.15
C VAL A 109 11.60 -6.60 -33.39
N VAL A 110 12.41 -7.08 -32.45
CA VAL A 110 12.82 -8.47 -32.34
C VAL A 110 12.38 -9.01 -30.99
N ILE A 111 11.64 -10.10 -30.99
CA ILE A 111 11.19 -10.75 -29.74
C ILE A 111 12.28 -11.73 -29.29
N ALA A 112 12.82 -11.50 -28.09
CA ALA A 112 13.65 -12.46 -27.36
C ALA A 112 12.75 -13.34 -26.49
N LEU A 113 12.43 -14.54 -26.94
CA LEU A 113 11.64 -15.50 -26.20
C LEU A 113 12.52 -16.13 -25.12
N ASN A 114 12.46 -15.57 -23.91
CA ASN A 114 13.37 -15.91 -22.81
C ASN A 114 12.82 -17.05 -21.93
N MET A 115 13.70 -17.63 -21.10
CA MET A 115 13.38 -18.75 -20.20
C MET A 115 13.00 -20.06 -20.92
N VAL A 116 13.49 -20.25 -22.16
CA VAL A 116 13.18 -21.48 -22.94
C VAL A 116 13.72 -22.76 -22.29
N ASP A 117 14.69 -22.63 -21.40
CA ASP A 117 15.21 -23.75 -20.60
C ASP A 117 14.17 -24.32 -19.61
N LEU A 118 13.15 -23.54 -19.25
CA LEU A 118 12.03 -23.97 -18.40
C LEU A 118 10.91 -24.64 -19.19
N LEU A 119 10.81 -24.42 -20.51
CA LEU A 119 9.73 -24.96 -21.34
C LEU A 119 9.69 -26.49 -21.30
N LYS A 120 10.85 -27.14 -21.37
CA LYS A 120 10.96 -28.61 -21.32
C LYS A 120 10.46 -29.17 -19.97
N LYS A 121 10.76 -28.46 -18.85
CA LYS A 121 10.29 -28.84 -17.52
C LYS A 121 8.78 -28.70 -17.38
N ASN A 122 8.20 -27.73 -18.06
CA ASN A 122 6.78 -27.41 -17.99
C ASN A 122 5.95 -28.10 -19.10
N ASN A 123 6.56 -28.96 -19.93
CA ASN A 123 5.92 -29.62 -21.08
C ASN A 123 5.21 -28.63 -22.02
N ILE A 124 5.84 -27.49 -22.25
CA ILE A 124 5.32 -26.46 -23.16
C ILE A 124 6.11 -26.54 -24.46
N HIS A 125 5.42 -26.62 -25.58
CA HIS A 125 5.98 -26.60 -26.93
C HIS A 125 5.49 -25.36 -27.67
N ILE A 126 6.40 -24.50 -28.11
CA ILE A 126 6.12 -23.28 -28.85
C ILE A 126 6.57 -23.44 -30.29
N ASN A 127 5.65 -23.24 -31.26
CA ASN A 127 5.99 -23.13 -32.64
C ASN A 127 6.50 -21.72 -32.98
N VAL A 128 7.81 -21.51 -32.79
CA VAL A 128 8.45 -20.20 -32.95
C VAL A 128 8.25 -19.61 -34.34
N LYS A 129 8.32 -20.44 -35.38
CA LYS A 129 8.10 -20.02 -36.77
C LYS A 129 6.68 -19.55 -37.01
N GLY A 130 5.69 -20.30 -36.50
CA GLY A 130 4.29 -19.92 -36.57
C GLY A 130 3.98 -18.65 -35.80
N LEU A 131 4.55 -18.51 -34.62
CA LEU A 131 4.42 -17.32 -33.80
C LEU A 131 5.05 -16.08 -34.47
N SER A 132 6.25 -16.21 -35.04
CA SER A 132 6.91 -15.15 -35.80
C SER A 132 6.08 -14.71 -37.01
N SER A 133 5.51 -15.65 -37.73
CA SER A 133 4.62 -15.37 -38.89
C SER A 133 3.31 -14.71 -38.47
N ALA A 134 2.78 -15.03 -37.28
CA ALA A 134 1.55 -14.45 -36.76
C ALA A 134 1.78 -13.00 -36.26
N LEU A 135 2.90 -12.75 -35.62
CA LEU A 135 3.24 -11.41 -35.08
C LEU A 135 3.95 -10.51 -36.11
N GLY A 136 4.44 -11.07 -37.20
CA GLY A 136 5.12 -10.31 -38.28
C GLY A 136 6.50 -9.78 -37.94
N CYS A 137 7.16 -10.33 -36.90
CA CYS A 137 8.49 -9.94 -36.44
C CYS A 137 9.39 -11.17 -36.19
N PRO A 138 10.72 -11.02 -36.21
CA PRO A 138 11.64 -12.10 -35.85
C PRO A 138 11.51 -12.47 -34.37
N ILE A 139 11.60 -13.77 -34.08
CA ILE A 139 11.60 -14.31 -32.72
C ILE A 139 12.83 -15.20 -32.54
N VAL A 140 13.60 -14.95 -31.50
CA VAL A 140 14.79 -15.72 -31.15
C VAL A 140 14.61 -16.35 -29.77
N GLU A 141 14.86 -17.64 -29.67
CA GLU A 141 14.86 -18.36 -28.39
C GLU A 141 16.08 -18.02 -27.56
N THR A 142 15.89 -17.62 -26.32
CA THR A 142 16.96 -17.20 -25.41
C THR A 142 16.82 -17.78 -24.01
N SER A 143 17.94 -17.91 -23.32
CA SER A 143 17.99 -18.06 -21.86
C SER A 143 19.06 -17.11 -21.34
N ALA A 144 18.64 -15.95 -20.85
CA ALA A 144 19.51 -14.92 -20.32
C ALA A 144 20.40 -15.44 -19.17
N LEU A 145 19.83 -16.33 -18.33
CA LEU A 145 20.55 -16.96 -17.21
C LEU A 145 21.67 -17.89 -17.67
N LYS A 146 21.45 -18.65 -18.76
CA LYS A 146 22.43 -19.59 -19.33
C LYS A 146 23.30 -18.98 -20.41
N GLY A 147 23.02 -17.77 -20.85
CA GLY A 147 23.74 -17.08 -21.91
C GLY A 147 23.49 -17.64 -23.30
N THR A 148 22.46 -18.47 -23.52
CA THR A 148 22.13 -19.04 -24.83
C THR A 148 21.24 -18.13 -25.64
N GLY A 149 21.45 -18.04 -26.98
CA GLY A 149 20.64 -17.22 -27.90
C GLY A 149 20.93 -15.71 -27.83
N LEU A 150 21.86 -15.27 -26.98
CA LEU A 150 22.12 -13.85 -26.79
C LEU A 150 22.82 -13.21 -28.01
N LYS A 151 23.74 -13.93 -28.65
CA LYS A 151 24.40 -13.45 -29.84
C LYS A 151 23.44 -13.37 -31.01
N GLU A 152 22.64 -14.42 -31.18
CA GLU A 152 21.67 -14.56 -32.26
C GLU A 152 20.58 -13.45 -32.19
N VAL A 153 20.08 -13.09 -31.00
CA VAL A 153 19.11 -12.00 -30.87
C VAL A 153 19.72 -10.64 -31.20
N VAL A 154 20.98 -10.39 -30.82
CA VAL A 154 21.67 -9.14 -31.15
C VAL A 154 21.95 -9.06 -32.64
N ASP A 155 22.46 -10.12 -33.27
CA ASP A 155 22.77 -10.16 -34.68
C ASP A 155 21.47 -9.93 -35.52
N GLU A 156 20.35 -10.52 -35.14
CA GLU A 156 19.03 -10.29 -35.79
C GLU A 156 18.54 -8.87 -35.56
N ALA A 157 18.71 -8.31 -34.34
CA ALA A 157 18.35 -6.92 -34.05
C ALA A 157 19.14 -5.92 -34.89
N ILE A 158 20.47 -6.08 -35.02
CA ILE A 158 21.30 -5.22 -35.85
C ILE A 158 20.90 -5.33 -37.34
N LYS A 159 20.57 -6.53 -37.79
CA LYS A 159 20.08 -6.76 -39.15
C LYS A 159 18.74 -6.06 -39.40
N CYS A 160 17.82 -6.14 -38.47
CA CYS A 160 16.52 -5.44 -38.54
C CYS A 160 16.70 -3.92 -38.53
N ALA A 161 17.60 -3.38 -37.69
CA ALA A 161 17.94 -1.97 -37.64
C ALA A 161 18.51 -1.47 -38.99
N ASN A 162 19.50 -2.17 -39.54
CA ASN A 162 20.13 -1.80 -40.82
C ASN A 162 19.18 -1.87 -42.02
N GLN A 163 18.18 -2.76 -41.97
CA GLN A 163 17.18 -2.93 -43.03
C GLN A 163 15.91 -2.08 -42.81
N HIS A 164 15.80 -1.35 -41.70
CA HIS A 164 14.55 -0.70 -41.24
C HIS A 164 13.34 -1.61 -41.36
N ARG A 165 13.51 -2.86 -40.96
CA ARG A 165 12.48 -3.89 -41.09
C ARG A 165 11.44 -3.74 -40.00
N VAL A 166 10.43 -2.91 -40.25
CA VAL A 166 9.25 -2.77 -39.38
C VAL A 166 8.38 -4.04 -39.41
N PRO A 167 7.57 -4.29 -38.39
CA PRO A 167 6.66 -5.45 -38.35
C PRO A 167 5.77 -5.53 -39.60
N SER A 168 5.77 -6.67 -40.26
CA SER A 168 5.05 -6.88 -41.53
C SER A 168 3.57 -7.09 -41.36
N LYS A 169 3.08 -7.28 -40.14
CA LYS A 169 1.70 -7.59 -39.83
C LYS A 169 1.19 -6.73 -38.69
N GLN A 170 0.09 -6.09 -38.90
CA GLN A 170 -0.60 -5.34 -37.84
C GLN A 170 -1.61 -6.22 -37.11
N MET A 171 -1.81 -5.98 -35.83
CA MET A 171 -2.83 -6.64 -35.04
C MET A 171 -4.23 -6.24 -35.53
N GLU A 172 -5.10 -7.23 -35.72
CA GLU A 172 -6.51 -7.02 -36.08
C GLU A 172 -7.38 -7.04 -34.82
N PHE A 173 -8.09 -5.95 -34.56
CA PHE A 173 -9.11 -5.88 -33.52
C PHE A 173 -10.44 -6.51 -33.97
N PRO A 174 -11.39 -6.76 -33.05
CA PRO A 174 -12.77 -7.09 -33.42
C PRO A 174 -13.35 -6.03 -34.35
N LYS A 175 -14.26 -6.42 -35.24
CA LYS A 175 -14.77 -5.58 -36.34
C LYS A 175 -15.28 -4.19 -35.89
N ALA A 176 -15.92 -4.11 -34.72
CA ALA A 176 -16.43 -2.84 -34.17
C ALA A 176 -15.30 -1.88 -33.83
N VAL A 177 -14.29 -2.38 -33.13
CA VAL A 177 -13.09 -1.59 -32.74
C VAL A 177 -12.29 -1.21 -33.98
N GLU A 178 -12.09 -2.15 -34.91
CA GLU A 178 -11.33 -1.90 -36.14
C GLU A 178 -11.96 -0.78 -36.97
N LYS A 179 -13.29 -0.75 -37.07
CA LYS A 179 -14.01 0.33 -37.75
C LYS A 179 -13.77 1.67 -37.05
N ALA A 180 -13.86 1.71 -35.72
CA ALA A 180 -13.63 2.92 -34.95
C ALA A 180 -12.17 3.43 -35.10
N VAL A 181 -11.19 2.52 -35.06
CA VAL A 181 -9.77 2.87 -35.25
C VAL A 181 -9.53 3.47 -36.63
N ASN A 182 -10.05 2.83 -37.70
CA ASN A 182 -9.90 3.29 -39.08
C ASN A 182 -10.57 4.67 -39.32
N GLU A 183 -11.72 4.93 -38.69
CA GLU A 183 -12.34 6.27 -38.74
C GLU A 183 -11.50 7.33 -38.02
N ILE A 184 -10.93 7.00 -36.86
CA ILE A 184 -10.10 7.93 -36.07
C ILE A 184 -8.75 8.18 -36.75
N GLU A 185 -8.19 7.20 -37.45
CA GLU A 185 -6.93 7.32 -38.19
C GLU A 185 -6.96 8.47 -39.21
N GLY A 186 -8.12 8.71 -39.83
CA GLY A 186 -8.35 9.86 -40.73
C GLY A 186 -8.25 11.25 -40.07
N PHE A 187 -8.32 11.34 -38.74
CA PHE A 187 -8.15 12.58 -37.97
C PHE A 187 -6.73 12.78 -37.45
N VAL A 188 -5.84 11.79 -37.58
CA VAL A 188 -4.44 11.92 -37.17
C VAL A 188 -3.71 12.87 -38.12
N PRO A 189 -2.97 13.87 -37.60
CA PRO A 189 -2.31 14.87 -38.45
C PRO A 189 -1.31 14.29 -39.45
N ALA A 190 -1.24 14.88 -40.62
CA ALA A 190 -0.36 14.43 -41.72
C ALA A 190 1.14 14.52 -41.42
N ASN A 191 1.57 15.26 -40.40
CA ASN A 191 2.95 15.34 -39.96
C ASN A 191 3.41 14.07 -39.17
N ILE A 192 2.47 13.19 -38.83
CA ILE A 192 2.76 11.90 -38.23
C ILE A 192 3.07 10.90 -39.34
N ALA A 193 4.15 10.15 -39.16
CA ALA A 193 4.52 9.09 -40.11
C ALA A 193 3.39 8.07 -40.25
N GLU A 194 3.16 7.57 -41.47
CA GLU A 194 2.07 6.64 -41.80
C GLU A 194 2.08 5.41 -40.90
N GLU A 195 3.30 4.90 -40.62
CA GLU A 195 3.55 3.72 -39.78
C GLU A 195 3.06 3.90 -38.33
N ASN A 196 2.95 5.13 -37.84
CA ASN A 196 2.58 5.46 -36.47
C ASN A 196 1.10 5.86 -36.34
N LYS A 197 0.41 6.20 -37.43
CA LYS A 197 -0.96 6.75 -37.39
C LYS A 197 -1.93 5.83 -36.66
N ARG A 198 -1.82 4.52 -36.90
CA ARG A 198 -2.66 3.53 -36.25
C ARG A 198 -2.47 3.51 -34.72
N TRP A 199 -1.24 3.58 -34.25
CA TRP A 199 -0.96 3.65 -32.82
C TRP A 199 -1.61 4.90 -32.18
N TYR A 200 -1.49 6.07 -32.85
CA TYR A 200 -2.14 7.27 -32.39
C TYR A 200 -3.67 7.17 -32.42
N ALA A 201 -4.25 6.55 -33.43
CA ALA A 201 -5.67 6.32 -33.52
C ALA A 201 -6.22 5.45 -32.38
N VAL A 202 -5.52 4.35 -32.06
CA VAL A 202 -5.86 3.48 -30.92
C VAL A 202 -5.77 4.25 -29.61
N LYS A 203 -4.71 5.04 -29.41
CA LYS A 203 -4.55 5.85 -28.18
C LYS A 203 -5.58 6.98 -28.07
N LEU A 204 -6.01 7.56 -29.16
CA LEU A 204 -7.11 8.53 -29.18
C LEU A 204 -8.45 7.86 -28.82
N LEU A 205 -8.70 6.65 -29.30
CA LEU A 205 -9.87 5.84 -28.93
C LEU A 205 -9.86 5.49 -27.44
N GLU A 206 -8.70 5.13 -26.87
CA GLU A 206 -8.47 4.89 -25.43
C GLU A 206 -8.55 6.20 -24.61
N ARG A 207 -8.76 7.36 -25.23
CA ARG A 207 -8.77 8.69 -24.60
C ARG A 207 -7.46 9.03 -23.87
N ASP A 208 -6.31 8.60 -24.40
CA ASP A 208 -5.00 8.96 -23.84
C ASP A 208 -4.81 10.47 -23.83
N SER A 209 -4.71 11.05 -22.64
CA SER A 209 -4.64 12.50 -22.46
C SER A 209 -3.36 13.10 -23.04
N LYS A 210 -2.21 12.43 -22.89
CA LYS A 210 -0.93 12.91 -23.42
C LYS A 210 -0.87 12.89 -24.94
N VAL A 211 -1.46 11.90 -25.55
CA VAL A 211 -1.59 11.84 -27.01
C VAL A 211 -2.51 12.93 -27.50
N LYS A 212 -3.64 13.14 -26.85
CA LYS A 212 -4.59 14.21 -27.16
C LYS A 212 -3.98 15.61 -27.05
N GLU A 213 -3.21 15.87 -25.99
CA GLU A 213 -2.49 17.13 -25.77
C GLU A 213 -1.35 17.32 -26.79
N GLY A 214 -0.60 16.27 -27.09
CA GLY A 214 0.55 16.31 -28.00
C GLY A 214 0.18 16.55 -29.47
N LEU A 215 -0.99 16.09 -29.90
CA LEU A 215 -1.46 16.21 -31.29
C LEU A 215 -2.12 17.55 -31.61
N ASN A 216 -2.50 18.37 -30.61
CA ASN A 216 -3.18 19.67 -30.81
C ASN A 216 -4.32 19.63 -31.84
N LEU A 217 -5.19 18.62 -31.75
CA LEU A 217 -6.26 18.40 -32.70
C LEU A 217 -7.30 19.54 -32.68
N PRO A 218 -7.89 19.92 -33.84
CA PRO A 218 -9.00 20.87 -33.90
C PRO A 218 -10.20 20.41 -33.05
N ALA A 219 -10.95 21.33 -32.47
CA ALA A 219 -12.11 21.02 -31.64
C ALA A 219 -13.15 20.14 -32.34
N SER A 220 -13.35 20.32 -33.65
CA SER A 220 -14.24 19.51 -34.49
C SER A 220 -13.79 18.05 -34.57
N ALA A 221 -12.49 17.81 -34.75
CA ALA A 221 -11.94 16.46 -34.76
C ALA A 221 -12.05 15.81 -33.36
N GLN A 222 -11.77 16.56 -32.30
CA GLN A 222 -11.93 16.06 -30.92
C GLN A 222 -13.38 15.65 -30.64
N SER A 223 -14.37 16.46 -31.03
CA SER A 223 -15.78 16.15 -30.85
C SER A 223 -16.19 14.90 -31.63
N ARG A 224 -15.67 14.72 -32.85
CA ARG A 224 -15.99 13.56 -33.68
C ARG A 224 -15.36 12.27 -33.12
N ILE A 225 -14.12 12.32 -32.65
CA ILE A 225 -13.46 11.21 -31.98
C ILE A 225 -14.24 10.80 -30.72
N GLU A 226 -14.72 11.75 -29.92
CA GLU A 226 -15.52 11.48 -28.73
C GLU A 226 -16.89 10.87 -29.07
N GLU A 227 -17.50 11.27 -30.20
CA GLU A 227 -18.74 10.68 -30.68
C GLU A 227 -18.53 9.20 -31.10
N ILE A 228 -17.43 8.91 -31.82
CA ILE A 228 -17.06 7.53 -32.20
C ILE A 228 -16.82 6.67 -30.95
N ALA A 229 -16.04 7.18 -30.00
CA ALA A 229 -15.73 6.48 -28.75
C ALA A 229 -17.00 6.19 -27.94
N SER A 230 -17.86 7.20 -27.73
CA SER A 230 -19.12 7.05 -27.00
C SER A 230 -20.12 6.15 -27.73
N GLY A 231 -20.07 6.13 -29.06
CA GLY A 231 -20.88 5.22 -29.87
C GLY A 231 -20.46 3.76 -29.66
N LEU A 232 -19.16 3.50 -29.61
CA LEU A 232 -18.60 2.17 -29.35
C LEU A 232 -18.92 1.68 -27.90
N GLU A 233 -18.79 2.56 -26.91
CA GLU A 233 -19.13 2.27 -25.51
C GLU A 233 -20.59 1.85 -25.34
N LYS A 234 -21.50 2.57 -26.03
CA LYS A 234 -22.93 2.21 -25.99
C LYS A 234 -23.23 0.88 -26.66
N ALA A 235 -22.46 0.51 -27.68
CA ALA A 235 -22.67 -0.74 -28.42
C ALA A 235 -22.16 -1.96 -27.67
N GLU A 236 -21.05 -1.82 -26.93
CA GLU A 236 -20.36 -2.92 -26.24
C GLU A 236 -20.62 -2.91 -24.71
N ASP A 237 -21.35 -1.91 -24.19
CA ASP A 237 -21.70 -1.74 -22.76
C ASP A 237 -20.48 -1.72 -21.82
N ASP A 238 -19.34 -1.17 -22.31
CA ASP A 238 -18.10 -1.05 -21.55
C ASP A 238 -17.31 0.20 -21.99
N ASP A 239 -16.30 0.62 -21.20
CA ASP A 239 -15.46 1.75 -21.58
C ASP A 239 -14.47 1.37 -22.71
N THR A 240 -14.09 2.36 -23.54
CA THR A 240 -13.22 2.12 -24.71
C THR A 240 -11.87 1.52 -24.37
N GLU A 241 -11.32 1.81 -23.19
CA GLU A 241 -10.06 1.24 -22.74
C GLU A 241 -10.19 -0.27 -22.48
N SER A 242 -11.27 -0.68 -21.80
CA SER A 242 -11.59 -2.09 -21.57
C SER A 242 -11.84 -2.82 -22.87
N ILE A 243 -12.62 -2.22 -23.80
CA ILE A 243 -12.93 -2.81 -25.10
C ILE A 243 -11.66 -3.06 -25.93
N VAL A 244 -10.75 -2.08 -25.99
CA VAL A 244 -9.47 -2.23 -26.71
C VAL A 244 -8.58 -3.28 -26.05
N THR A 245 -8.53 -3.30 -24.73
CA THR A 245 -7.78 -4.29 -23.94
C THR A 245 -8.27 -5.70 -24.20
N ASP A 246 -9.58 -5.91 -24.16
CA ASP A 246 -10.20 -7.21 -24.46
C ASP A 246 -9.94 -7.63 -25.91
N GLY A 247 -10.00 -6.70 -26.84
CA GLY A 247 -9.65 -6.96 -28.24
C GLY A 247 -8.21 -7.45 -28.42
N ARG A 248 -7.24 -6.85 -27.68
CA ARG A 248 -5.84 -7.32 -27.65
C ARG A 248 -5.71 -8.73 -27.09
N TYR A 249 -6.38 -9.02 -25.97
CA TYR A 249 -6.35 -10.35 -25.38
C TYR A 249 -6.99 -11.41 -26.27
N GLN A 250 -8.08 -11.10 -26.99
CA GLN A 250 -8.69 -12.01 -27.96
C GLN A 250 -7.72 -12.35 -29.10
N TYR A 251 -7.01 -11.36 -29.65
CA TYR A 251 -5.97 -11.57 -30.65
C TYR A 251 -4.84 -12.44 -30.11
N ILE A 252 -4.29 -12.10 -28.94
CA ILE A 252 -3.22 -12.86 -28.28
C ILE A 252 -3.64 -14.30 -28.06
N GLN A 253 -4.84 -14.53 -27.56
CA GLN A 253 -5.37 -15.86 -27.29
C GLN A 253 -5.50 -16.69 -28.58
N LYS A 254 -5.91 -16.07 -29.70
CA LYS A 254 -5.95 -16.68 -31.00
C LYS A 254 -4.55 -17.08 -31.49
N VAL A 255 -3.57 -16.20 -31.35
CA VAL A 255 -2.18 -16.45 -31.77
C VAL A 255 -1.52 -17.53 -30.90
N VAL A 256 -1.72 -17.49 -29.60
CA VAL A 256 -1.14 -18.45 -28.64
C VAL A 256 -1.77 -19.82 -28.80
N SER A 257 -3.09 -19.91 -28.91
CA SER A 257 -3.79 -21.21 -29.09
C SER A 257 -3.37 -21.94 -30.36
N ALA A 258 -3.01 -21.20 -31.42
CA ALA A 258 -2.54 -21.79 -32.69
C ALA A 258 -1.06 -22.25 -32.59
N ASN A 259 -0.22 -21.63 -31.78
CA ASN A 259 1.23 -21.82 -31.83
C ASN A 259 1.84 -22.41 -30.53
N VAL A 260 1.10 -22.43 -29.43
CA VAL A 260 1.59 -22.97 -28.16
C VAL A 260 0.80 -24.21 -27.78
N LYS A 261 1.50 -25.33 -27.70
CA LYS A 261 0.91 -26.62 -27.26
C LYS A 261 1.42 -26.91 -25.84
N ARG A 262 0.51 -26.97 -24.90
CA ARG A 262 0.78 -27.44 -23.54
C ARG A 262 0.40 -28.93 -23.50
N SER A 263 1.42 -29.81 -23.48
CA SER A 263 1.18 -31.25 -23.41
C SER A 263 0.82 -31.64 -21.98
N GLY A 264 -0.45 -31.87 -21.75
CA GLY A 264 -0.99 -32.37 -20.49
C GLY A 264 -2.10 -31.51 -19.93
N ASN A 265 -3.32 -31.99 -20.02
CA ASN A 265 -4.53 -31.43 -19.40
C ASN A 265 -4.54 -31.61 -17.85
N LYS A 266 -3.35 -31.67 -17.22
CA LYS A 266 -3.25 -31.73 -15.76
C LYS A 266 -3.07 -30.30 -15.27
N MET A 267 -4.16 -29.75 -14.72
CA MET A 267 -4.07 -28.53 -13.90
C MET A 267 -2.86 -28.66 -12.97
N THR A 268 -2.01 -27.64 -12.97
CA THR A 268 -0.88 -27.58 -12.04
C THR A 268 -1.41 -27.59 -10.61
N VAL A 269 -0.55 -27.92 -9.65
CA VAL A 269 -0.94 -27.83 -8.22
C VAL A 269 -1.35 -26.39 -7.90
N SER A 270 -0.66 -25.40 -8.47
CA SER A 270 -1.00 -23.98 -8.35
C SER A 270 -2.40 -23.68 -8.87
N ASP A 271 -2.78 -24.17 -10.06
CA ASP A 271 -4.12 -23.93 -10.62
C ASP A 271 -5.23 -24.54 -9.77
N LYS A 272 -4.97 -25.70 -9.15
CA LYS A 272 -5.94 -26.35 -8.25
C LYS A 272 -6.14 -25.55 -6.98
N ILE A 273 -5.05 -25.02 -6.39
CA ILE A 273 -5.10 -24.17 -5.22
C ILE A 273 -5.79 -22.86 -5.58
N ASP A 274 -5.44 -22.24 -6.72
CA ASP A 274 -6.02 -20.99 -7.16
C ASP A 274 -7.52 -21.09 -7.39
N ARG A 275 -8.01 -22.20 -7.93
CA ARG A 275 -9.45 -22.43 -8.09
C ARG A 275 -10.24 -22.31 -6.77
N ILE A 276 -9.60 -22.62 -5.64
CA ILE A 276 -10.20 -22.54 -4.30
C ILE A 276 -9.94 -21.15 -3.69
N VAL A 277 -8.68 -20.71 -3.69
CA VAL A 277 -8.23 -19.49 -3.01
C VAL A 277 -8.69 -18.22 -3.72
N THR A 278 -8.74 -18.22 -5.06
CA THR A 278 -9.22 -17.08 -5.84
C THR A 278 -10.73 -17.14 -6.13
N ASN A 279 -11.43 -18.13 -5.57
CA ASN A 279 -12.87 -18.23 -5.69
C ASN A 279 -13.54 -17.03 -5.03
N ARG A 280 -14.50 -16.43 -5.73
CA ARG A 280 -15.22 -15.21 -5.30
C ARG A 280 -15.89 -15.32 -3.93
N ILE A 281 -16.38 -16.53 -3.57
CA ILE A 281 -17.11 -16.78 -2.31
C ILE A 281 -16.17 -17.37 -1.25
N LEU A 282 -15.30 -18.34 -1.62
CA LEU A 282 -14.43 -19.03 -0.68
C LEU A 282 -13.14 -18.26 -0.37
N GLY A 283 -12.67 -17.41 -1.26
CA GLY A 283 -11.41 -16.67 -1.10
C GLY A 283 -11.39 -15.79 0.15
N LEU A 284 -12.50 -15.06 0.41
CA LEU A 284 -12.59 -14.17 1.57
C LEU A 284 -12.65 -14.94 2.90
N PRO A 285 -13.48 -15.98 3.10
CA PRO A 285 -13.44 -16.80 4.31
C PRO A 285 -12.08 -17.48 4.58
N ILE A 286 -11.45 -18.04 3.54
CA ILE A 286 -10.12 -18.65 3.67
C ILE A 286 -9.10 -17.61 4.12
N PHE A 287 -9.16 -16.44 3.54
CA PHE A 287 -8.30 -15.33 3.90
C PHE A 287 -8.50 -14.90 5.37
N ILE A 288 -9.74 -14.69 5.81
CA ILE A 288 -10.05 -14.35 7.20
C ILE A 288 -9.50 -15.42 8.15
N LEU A 289 -9.68 -16.70 7.81
CA LEU A 289 -9.15 -17.83 8.62
C LEU A 289 -7.61 -17.80 8.67
N THR A 290 -6.95 -17.61 7.53
CA THR A 290 -5.48 -17.55 7.48
C THR A 290 -4.94 -16.41 8.34
N MET A 291 -5.53 -15.22 8.23
CA MET A 291 -5.12 -14.07 9.03
C MET A 291 -5.46 -14.24 10.51
N PHE A 292 -6.60 -14.83 10.81
CA PHE A 292 -6.94 -15.17 12.20
C PHE A 292 -5.87 -16.08 12.83
N ILE A 293 -5.42 -17.12 12.11
CA ILE A 293 -4.36 -18.01 12.60
C ILE A 293 -3.05 -17.24 12.80
N VAL A 294 -2.66 -16.40 11.84
CA VAL A 294 -1.44 -15.60 11.95
C VAL A 294 -1.49 -14.70 13.18
N TYR A 295 -2.57 -13.94 13.37
CA TYR A 295 -2.69 -13.05 14.52
C TYR A 295 -2.84 -13.81 15.84
N TYR A 296 -3.61 -14.88 15.88
CA TYR A 296 -3.77 -15.69 17.07
C TYR A 296 -2.41 -16.23 17.57
N VAL A 297 -1.59 -16.73 16.66
CA VAL A 297 -0.26 -17.24 17.03
C VAL A 297 0.70 -16.10 17.38
N SER A 298 0.70 -15.00 16.62
CA SER A 298 1.66 -13.91 16.80
C SER A 298 1.33 -13.00 17.97
N VAL A 299 0.05 -12.76 18.25
CA VAL A 299 -0.38 -11.75 19.23
C VAL A 299 -0.96 -12.38 20.49
N THR A 300 -1.63 -13.55 20.42
CA THR A 300 -2.39 -14.10 21.55
C THR A 300 -1.69 -15.28 22.24
N THR A 301 -0.84 -16.04 21.53
CA THR A 301 -0.22 -17.25 22.10
C THR A 301 1.30 -17.13 22.19
N VAL A 302 2.01 -17.57 21.15
CA VAL A 302 3.48 -17.63 21.16
C VAL A 302 4.09 -16.22 21.30
N GLY A 303 3.52 -15.23 20.62
CA GLY A 303 4.02 -13.85 20.70
C GLY A 303 3.92 -13.30 22.11
N THR A 304 2.76 -13.42 22.77
CA THR A 304 2.54 -12.94 24.14
C THR A 304 3.46 -13.68 25.11
N MET A 305 3.51 -15.02 25.05
CA MET A 305 4.36 -15.83 25.93
C MET A 305 5.85 -15.40 25.90
N VAL A 306 6.38 -15.10 24.71
CA VAL A 306 7.78 -14.66 24.58
C VAL A 306 7.94 -13.19 25.01
N THR A 307 6.92 -12.36 24.75
CA THR A 307 6.89 -10.94 25.18
C THR A 307 6.88 -10.83 26.71
N ASP A 308 6.00 -11.60 27.37
CA ASP A 308 5.90 -11.63 28.85
C ASP A 308 7.21 -12.12 29.47
N TRP A 309 7.80 -13.19 28.92
CA TRP A 309 9.11 -13.64 29.36
C TRP A 309 10.19 -12.55 29.17
N THR A 310 10.14 -11.80 28.06
CA THR A 310 11.11 -10.72 27.81
C THR A 310 10.92 -9.58 28.79
N ASN A 311 9.68 -9.17 29.05
CA ASN A 311 9.38 -8.06 29.95
C ASN A 311 9.64 -8.43 31.41
N ASP A 312 9.07 -9.54 31.89
CA ASP A 312 9.08 -9.88 33.30
C ASP A 312 10.42 -10.50 33.71
N SER A 313 10.93 -11.48 32.94
CA SER A 313 12.14 -12.21 33.32
C SER A 313 13.41 -11.48 32.90
N PHE A 314 13.49 -10.93 31.66
CA PHE A 314 14.72 -10.32 31.17
C PHE A 314 14.82 -8.84 31.59
N VAL A 315 13.84 -8.01 31.23
CA VAL A 315 13.85 -6.58 31.52
C VAL A 315 13.64 -6.33 33.00
N GLY A 316 12.66 -7.00 33.63
CA GLY A 316 12.34 -6.88 35.04
C GLY A 316 13.52 -7.26 35.94
N THR A 317 14.28 -8.33 35.60
CA THR A 317 15.51 -8.67 36.34
C THR A 317 16.58 -7.59 36.22
N ILE A 318 16.79 -7.01 35.03
CA ILE A 318 17.73 -5.92 34.84
C ILE A 318 17.29 -4.69 35.63
N GLN A 319 16.01 -4.38 35.60
CA GLN A 319 15.43 -3.24 36.31
C GLN A 319 15.60 -3.36 37.85
N SER A 320 15.28 -4.54 38.41
CA SER A 320 15.44 -4.79 39.84
C SER A 320 16.89 -4.75 40.28
N VAL A 321 17.80 -5.41 39.55
CA VAL A 321 19.25 -5.37 39.88
C VAL A 321 19.81 -3.97 39.84
N VAL A 322 19.42 -3.13 38.86
CA VAL A 322 19.90 -1.74 38.75
C VAL A 322 19.27 -0.88 39.82
N SER A 323 17.97 -1.02 40.11
CA SER A 323 17.27 -0.28 41.17
C SER A 323 17.87 -0.58 42.54
N ASP A 324 18.05 -1.85 42.87
CA ASP A 324 18.66 -2.27 44.17
C ASP A 324 20.13 -1.83 44.25
N GLY A 325 20.89 -1.92 43.18
CA GLY A 325 22.27 -1.50 43.11
C GLY A 325 22.44 0.02 43.34
N LEU A 326 21.61 0.84 42.68
CA LEU A 326 21.61 2.28 42.84
C LEU A 326 21.08 2.72 44.23
N GLY A 327 20.02 2.06 44.70
CA GLY A 327 19.47 2.27 46.06
C GLY A 327 20.49 1.98 47.16
N ASN A 328 21.20 0.85 47.08
CA ASN A 328 22.27 0.48 48.02
C ASN A 328 23.47 1.42 47.92
N ALA A 329 23.71 2.06 46.78
CA ALA A 329 24.76 3.07 46.63
C ALA A 329 24.38 4.46 47.20
N GLY A 330 23.15 4.63 47.73
CA GLY A 330 22.66 5.89 48.29
C GLY A 330 22.35 6.96 47.24
N VAL A 331 22.03 6.56 46.05
CA VAL A 331 21.61 7.45 44.96
C VAL A 331 20.20 7.98 45.27
N ALA A 332 19.94 9.25 44.93
CA ALA A 332 18.65 9.90 45.16
C ALA A 332 17.51 9.14 44.42
N ASP A 333 16.36 8.96 45.09
CA ASP A 333 15.22 8.16 44.62
C ASP A 333 14.73 8.57 43.24
N TRP A 334 14.69 9.88 42.94
CA TRP A 334 14.31 10.37 41.61
C TRP A 334 15.25 9.93 40.48
N LEU A 335 16.55 9.76 40.78
CA LEU A 335 17.53 9.30 39.80
C LEU A 335 17.47 7.80 39.63
N VAL A 336 17.15 7.07 40.70
CA VAL A 336 16.87 5.62 40.64
C VAL A 336 15.66 5.37 39.74
N SER A 337 14.54 6.10 39.95
CA SER A 337 13.34 6.00 39.12
C SER A 337 13.58 6.42 37.68
N LEU A 338 14.36 7.48 37.42
CA LEU A 338 14.73 7.88 36.06
C LEU A 338 15.46 6.76 35.33
N VAL A 339 16.42 6.11 35.97
CA VAL A 339 17.21 5.04 35.34
C VAL A 339 16.41 3.76 35.23
N SER A 340 15.71 3.35 36.29
CA SER A 340 14.92 2.12 36.36
C SER A 340 13.67 2.22 35.47
N ASP A 341 12.82 3.18 35.70
CA ASP A 341 11.50 3.26 35.07
C ASP A 341 11.55 4.02 33.75
N GLY A 342 12.26 5.14 33.72
CA GLY A 342 12.37 5.96 32.51
C GLY A 342 13.23 5.32 31.41
N ILE A 343 14.48 4.92 31.77
CA ILE A 343 15.45 4.44 30.78
C ILE A 343 15.29 2.94 30.54
N ILE A 344 15.40 2.11 31.59
CA ILE A 344 15.34 0.64 31.45
C ILE A 344 13.92 0.20 31.10
N GLY A 345 12.90 0.74 31.76
CA GLY A 345 11.51 0.49 31.45
C GLY A 345 11.14 0.92 30.02
N GLY A 346 11.62 2.09 29.58
CA GLY A 346 11.43 2.56 28.21
C GLY A 346 12.12 1.68 27.16
N LEU A 347 13.35 1.20 27.43
CA LEU A 347 14.00 0.21 26.57
C LEU A 347 13.26 -1.14 26.59
N GLY A 348 12.77 -1.53 27.75
CA GLY A 348 11.99 -2.75 27.96
C GLY A 348 10.73 -2.76 27.13
N ALA A 349 9.98 -1.68 27.14
CA ALA A 349 8.78 -1.52 26.33
C ALA A 349 9.07 -1.72 24.83
N VAL A 350 10.21 -1.25 24.32
CA VAL A 350 10.62 -1.48 22.93
C VAL A 350 11.00 -2.94 22.68
N LEU A 351 11.82 -3.51 23.58
CA LEU A 351 12.32 -4.89 23.47
C LEU A 351 11.20 -5.92 23.62
N GLY A 352 10.21 -5.64 24.45
CA GLY A 352 9.04 -6.49 24.65
C GLY A 352 8.23 -6.70 23.37
N PHE A 353 8.16 -5.72 22.47
CA PHE A 353 7.46 -5.87 21.18
C PHE A 353 8.25 -6.61 20.12
N VAL A 354 9.57 -6.71 20.24
CA VAL A 354 10.43 -7.32 19.22
C VAL A 354 10.07 -8.77 18.94
N PRO A 355 9.85 -9.67 19.94
CA PRO A 355 9.48 -11.04 19.69
C PRO A 355 8.14 -11.19 18.96
N GLN A 356 7.12 -10.47 19.40
CA GLN A 356 5.80 -10.47 18.79
C GLN A 356 5.85 -10.03 17.32
N MET A 357 6.61 -8.95 17.06
CA MET A 357 6.82 -8.45 15.71
C MET A 357 7.64 -9.40 14.84
N ALA A 358 8.63 -10.08 15.39
CA ALA A 358 9.42 -11.09 14.68
C ALA A 358 8.56 -12.26 14.20
N ILE A 359 7.67 -12.76 15.05
CA ILE A 359 6.74 -13.85 14.71
C ILE A 359 5.73 -13.39 13.64
N LEU A 360 5.18 -12.18 13.78
CA LEU A 360 4.27 -11.60 12.79
C LEU A 360 4.96 -11.46 11.43
N PHE A 361 6.17 -10.90 11.39
CA PHE A 361 6.93 -10.75 10.15
C PHE A 361 7.31 -12.08 9.53
N LEU A 362 7.56 -13.11 10.36
CA LEU A 362 7.82 -14.46 9.89
C LEU A 362 6.64 -15.01 9.08
N PHE A 363 5.44 -14.97 9.65
CA PHE A 363 4.25 -15.45 8.96
C PHE A 363 3.93 -14.61 7.71
N LEU A 364 4.01 -13.29 7.82
CA LEU A 364 3.76 -12.42 6.68
C LEU A 364 4.77 -12.65 5.54
N SER A 365 6.05 -12.86 5.87
CA SER A 365 7.08 -13.18 4.87
C SER A 365 6.84 -14.54 4.21
N ILE A 366 6.38 -15.54 4.96
CA ILE A 366 5.99 -16.84 4.40
C ILE A 366 4.82 -16.68 3.42
N LEU A 367 3.77 -15.95 3.80
CA LEU A 367 2.58 -15.72 2.96
C LEU A 367 2.90 -14.90 1.71
N GLU A 368 3.81 -13.95 1.82
CA GLU A 368 4.27 -13.14 0.69
C GLU A 368 5.12 -13.97 -0.26
N ASP A 369 6.12 -14.67 0.26
CA ASP A 369 7.09 -15.44 -0.52
C ASP A 369 6.43 -16.63 -1.24
N CYS A 370 5.45 -17.31 -0.61
CA CYS A 370 4.69 -18.37 -1.29
C CYS A 370 3.72 -17.85 -2.38
N GLY A 371 3.52 -16.54 -2.48
CA GLY A 371 2.65 -15.90 -3.48
C GLY A 371 1.17 -15.82 -3.09
N TYR A 372 0.81 -16.12 -1.83
CA TYR A 372 -0.58 -16.06 -1.35
C TYR A 372 -1.12 -14.63 -1.32
N MET A 373 -0.31 -13.65 -0.87
CA MET A 373 -0.73 -12.26 -0.73
C MET A 373 -1.18 -11.61 -2.05
N VAL A 374 -0.53 -11.97 -3.17
CA VAL A 374 -0.87 -11.47 -4.50
C VAL A 374 -2.28 -11.92 -4.92
N ARG A 375 -2.65 -13.16 -4.59
CA ARG A 375 -3.96 -13.73 -4.92
C ARG A 375 -5.09 -13.09 -4.17
N ILE A 376 -4.86 -12.82 -2.91
CA ILE A 376 -5.85 -12.10 -2.07
C ILE A 376 -6.03 -10.67 -2.58
N ALA A 377 -4.94 -9.97 -2.93
CA ALA A 377 -5.02 -8.65 -3.53
C ALA A 377 -5.84 -8.67 -4.84
N PHE A 378 -5.68 -9.71 -5.67
CA PHE A 378 -6.47 -9.91 -6.88
C PHE A 378 -7.97 -10.10 -6.58
N VAL A 379 -8.32 -10.92 -5.61
CA VAL A 379 -9.73 -11.14 -5.21
C VAL A 379 -10.36 -9.85 -4.68
N MET A 380 -9.60 -9.09 -3.90
CA MET A 380 -10.07 -7.86 -3.25
C MET A 380 -10.06 -6.64 -4.18
N ASP A 381 -9.33 -6.67 -5.30
CA ASP A 381 -9.23 -5.55 -6.24
C ASP A 381 -10.62 -5.06 -6.70
N ARG A 382 -11.49 -5.98 -7.09
CA ARG A 382 -12.85 -5.65 -7.53
C ARG A 382 -13.64 -4.91 -6.44
N VAL A 383 -13.51 -5.33 -5.18
CA VAL A 383 -14.23 -4.70 -4.04
C VAL A 383 -13.66 -3.31 -3.79
N PHE A 384 -12.33 -3.18 -3.72
CA PHE A 384 -11.66 -1.93 -3.40
C PHE A 384 -11.81 -0.87 -4.49
N ARG A 385 -11.78 -1.27 -5.75
CA ARG A 385 -12.04 -0.36 -6.89
C ARG A 385 -13.40 0.29 -6.83
N HIS A 386 -14.42 -0.43 -6.39
CA HIS A 386 -15.76 0.15 -6.24
C HIS A 386 -15.77 1.34 -5.25
N PHE A 387 -14.86 1.32 -4.27
CA PHE A 387 -14.68 2.42 -3.30
C PHE A 387 -13.57 3.40 -3.69
N GLY A 388 -13.00 3.28 -4.89
CA GLY A 388 -11.96 4.18 -5.40
C GLY A 388 -10.55 3.90 -4.87
N LEU A 389 -10.33 2.77 -4.20
CA LEU A 389 -9.02 2.30 -3.78
C LEU A 389 -8.44 1.32 -4.79
N SER A 390 -7.12 1.32 -4.97
CA SER A 390 -6.43 0.28 -5.75
C SER A 390 -6.46 -1.06 -5.01
N GLY A 391 -6.55 -2.18 -5.73
CA GLY A 391 -6.46 -3.51 -5.13
C GLY A 391 -5.13 -3.75 -4.40
N LYS A 392 -4.05 -3.08 -4.81
CA LYS A 392 -2.76 -3.09 -4.10
C LYS A 392 -2.86 -2.45 -2.71
N SER A 393 -3.81 -1.55 -2.47
CA SER A 393 -4.03 -0.92 -1.16
C SER A 393 -4.52 -1.90 -0.10
N PHE A 394 -5.11 -3.02 -0.52
CA PHE A 394 -5.61 -4.03 0.41
C PHE A 394 -4.51 -4.64 1.28
N ILE A 395 -3.33 -4.94 0.70
CA ILE A 395 -2.21 -5.54 1.43
C ILE A 395 -1.73 -4.65 2.59
N PRO A 396 -1.40 -3.36 2.36
CA PRO A 396 -1.08 -2.43 3.44
C PRO A 396 -2.15 -2.29 4.51
N LEU A 397 -3.41 -2.17 4.11
CA LEU A 397 -4.55 -2.06 5.04
C LEU A 397 -4.67 -3.29 5.93
N LEU A 398 -4.49 -4.46 5.34
CA LEU A 398 -4.54 -5.71 6.07
C LEU A 398 -3.40 -5.84 7.07
N ILE A 399 -2.15 -5.63 6.63
CA ILE A 399 -0.98 -5.70 7.50
C ILE A 399 -1.13 -4.71 8.66
N SER A 400 -1.75 -3.55 8.42
CA SER A 400 -2.01 -2.54 9.44
C SER A 400 -2.96 -3.01 10.54
N SER A 401 -3.81 -4.02 10.30
CA SER A 401 -4.65 -4.62 11.35
C SER A 401 -3.83 -5.35 12.43
N GLY A 402 -2.62 -5.77 12.12
CA GLY A 402 -1.66 -6.26 13.11
C GLY A 402 -0.82 -5.13 13.69
N CYS A 403 -0.15 -4.37 12.81
CA CYS A 403 0.67 -3.22 13.19
C CYS A 403 0.71 -2.19 12.05
N GLY A 404 0.50 -0.91 12.37
CA GLY A 404 0.51 0.18 11.39
C GLY A 404 1.86 0.39 10.69
N ILE A 405 2.98 0.14 11.38
CA ILE A 405 4.33 0.36 10.85
C ILE A 405 4.59 -0.49 9.59
N PRO A 406 4.51 -1.82 9.65
CA PRO A 406 4.71 -2.65 8.45
C PRO A 406 3.63 -2.42 7.40
N GLY A 407 2.40 -2.08 7.80
CA GLY A 407 1.34 -1.73 6.87
C GLY A 407 1.70 -0.49 6.04
N ILE A 408 2.18 0.59 6.67
CA ILE A 408 2.65 1.78 5.97
C ILE A 408 3.85 1.45 5.07
N MET A 409 4.81 0.66 5.54
CA MET A 409 5.97 0.24 4.74
C MET A 409 5.57 -0.58 3.51
N ALA A 410 4.55 -1.43 3.62
CA ALA A 410 4.03 -2.23 2.51
C ALA A 410 3.40 -1.37 1.41
N SER A 411 3.01 -0.13 1.70
CA SER A 411 2.46 0.80 0.70
C SER A 411 3.45 1.17 -0.42
N LYS A 412 4.75 0.90 -0.26
CA LYS A 412 5.77 1.05 -1.31
C LYS A 412 5.47 0.25 -2.56
N THR A 413 4.72 -0.83 -2.45
CA THR A 413 4.30 -1.66 -3.59
C THR A 413 3.24 -0.98 -4.47
N ILE A 414 2.69 0.15 -4.02
CA ILE A 414 1.71 0.93 -4.77
C ILE A 414 2.48 1.96 -5.61
N GLU A 415 2.42 1.81 -6.91
CA GLU A 415 3.15 2.63 -7.88
C GLU A 415 2.57 4.05 -7.99
N ALA A 416 1.23 4.17 -7.99
CA ALA A 416 0.56 5.46 -8.07
C ALA A 416 0.69 6.25 -6.76
N ASP A 417 1.39 7.37 -6.77
CA ASP A 417 1.64 8.23 -5.61
C ASP A 417 0.37 8.64 -4.85
N ASN A 418 -0.70 8.97 -5.58
CA ASN A 418 -1.96 9.39 -4.97
C ASN A 418 -2.63 8.22 -4.23
N ASP A 419 -2.65 7.02 -4.81
CA ASP A 419 -3.21 5.84 -4.18
C ASP A 419 -2.33 5.39 -3.01
N ARG A 420 -1.01 5.51 -3.12
CA ARG A 420 -0.06 5.24 -2.03
C ARG A 420 -0.32 6.18 -0.84
N ARG A 421 -0.39 7.50 -1.08
CA ARG A 421 -0.68 8.49 -0.03
C ARG A 421 -2.04 8.26 0.62
N LEU A 422 -3.07 8.02 -0.18
CA LEU A 422 -4.40 7.69 0.31
C LEU A 422 -4.40 6.45 1.21
N THR A 423 -3.69 5.40 0.78
CA THR A 423 -3.54 4.16 1.55
C THR A 423 -2.81 4.40 2.86
N ILE A 424 -1.69 5.15 2.87
CA ILE A 424 -0.96 5.50 4.10
C ILE A 424 -1.87 6.25 5.08
N MET A 425 -2.68 7.20 4.60
CA MET A 425 -3.58 8.00 5.44
C MET A 425 -4.71 7.18 6.08
N THR A 426 -5.16 6.13 5.41
CA THR A 426 -6.31 5.32 5.86
C THR A 426 -5.89 4.03 6.57
N ALA A 427 -4.68 3.52 6.31
CA ALA A 427 -4.23 2.22 6.83
C ALA A 427 -4.20 2.14 8.36
N THR A 428 -3.88 3.22 9.04
CA THR A 428 -3.74 3.26 10.50
C THR A 428 -5.06 3.43 11.26
N VAL A 429 -6.16 3.63 10.55
CA VAL A 429 -7.51 3.72 11.12
C VAL A 429 -8.02 2.35 11.56
N ILE A 430 -7.55 1.26 10.93
CA ILE A 430 -7.89 -0.11 11.35
C ILE A 430 -7.25 -0.38 12.71
N PRO A 431 -7.97 -1.02 13.67
CA PRO A 431 -7.40 -1.40 14.95
C PRO A 431 -6.15 -2.28 14.79
N CYS A 432 -5.05 -1.92 15.45
CA CYS A 432 -3.86 -2.76 15.55
C CYS A 432 -3.85 -3.51 16.90
N GLY A 433 -2.92 -4.45 17.07
CA GLY A 433 -2.78 -5.22 18.31
C GLY A 433 -2.66 -4.35 19.57
N ALA A 434 -1.92 -3.24 19.50
CA ALA A 434 -1.74 -2.29 20.58
C ALA A 434 -3.03 -1.55 21.04
N LYS A 435 -4.07 -1.53 20.20
CA LYS A 435 -5.39 -0.97 20.54
C LYS A 435 -6.30 -1.97 21.26
N LEU A 436 -5.98 -3.27 21.25
CA LEU A 436 -6.83 -4.31 21.85
C LEU A 436 -7.03 -4.13 23.37
N PRO A 437 -6.00 -3.84 24.18
CA PRO A 437 -6.19 -3.58 25.61
C PRO A 437 -7.15 -2.41 25.87
N VAL A 438 -7.07 -1.34 25.08
CA VAL A 438 -7.98 -0.18 25.19
C VAL A 438 -9.42 -0.57 24.83
N ILE A 439 -9.59 -1.41 23.81
CA ILE A 439 -10.90 -1.94 23.41
C ILE A 439 -11.48 -2.81 24.53
N ALA A 440 -10.69 -3.66 25.16
CA ALA A 440 -11.08 -4.52 26.24
C ALA A 440 -11.49 -3.70 27.48
N LEU A 441 -10.65 -2.72 27.87
CA LEU A 441 -10.86 -1.82 29.00
C LEU A 441 -12.19 -1.04 28.86
N MET A 442 -12.35 -0.33 27.74
CA MET A 442 -13.56 0.46 27.50
C MET A 442 -14.80 -0.43 27.30
N GLY A 443 -14.61 -1.61 26.69
CA GLY A 443 -15.64 -2.62 26.56
C GLY A 443 -16.15 -3.12 27.91
N GLY A 444 -15.27 -3.38 28.85
CA GLY A 444 -15.60 -3.73 30.23
C GLY A 444 -16.38 -2.63 30.96
N ILE A 445 -15.98 -1.37 30.79
CA ILE A 445 -16.72 -0.23 31.35
C ILE A 445 -18.12 -0.11 30.76
N MET A 446 -18.27 -0.31 29.44
CA MET A 446 -19.57 -0.24 28.78
C MET A 446 -20.50 -1.34 29.25
N THR A 447 -20.00 -2.58 29.39
CA THR A 447 -20.80 -3.69 29.94
C THR A 447 -21.20 -3.43 31.39
N ALA A 448 -20.33 -2.85 32.20
CA ALA A 448 -20.63 -2.49 33.59
C ALA A 448 -21.73 -1.43 33.73
N TYR A 449 -21.97 -0.62 32.69
CA TYR A 449 -23.16 0.28 32.66
C TYR A 449 -24.46 -0.43 32.29
N VAL A 450 -24.40 -1.56 31.59
CA VAL A 450 -25.58 -2.29 31.10
C VAL A 450 -25.94 -3.43 32.04
N THR A 451 -24.97 -4.22 32.47
CA THR A 451 -25.19 -5.44 33.26
C THR A 451 -24.92 -5.27 34.76
N GLY A 452 -24.20 -4.22 35.15
CA GLY A 452 -23.70 -4.01 36.50
C GLY A 452 -22.32 -4.62 36.75
N ASP A 453 -21.93 -5.60 35.98
CA ASP A 453 -20.67 -6.35 36.14
C ASP A 453 -19.67 -6.01 35.03
N TYR A 454 -18.39 -5.99 35.38
CA TYR A 454 -17.29 -5.86 34.42
C TYR A 454 -17.05 -7.22 33.74
N VAL A 455 -17.68 -7.40 32.58
CA VAL A 455 -17.48 -8.61 31.78
C VAL A 455 -16.83 -8.20 30.47
N ALA A 456 -15.79 -8.95 30.05
CA ALA A 456 -15.18 -8.70 28.75
C ALA A 456 -16.23 -8.84 27.65
N ALA A 457 -16.58 -7.74 27.02
CA ALA A 457 -17.59 -7.71 25.97
C ALA A 457 -16.97 -8.22 24.65
N GLY A 458 -16.97 -9.53 24.47
CA GLY A 458 -16.36 -10.19 23.32
C GLY A 458 -16.87 -9.71 21.96
N PHE A 459 -18.04 -9.07 21.91
CA PHE A 459 -18.59 -8.50 20.67
C PHE A 459 -18.04 -7.11 20.34
N ILE A 460 -17.45 -6.37 21.29
CA ILE A 460 -16.96 -5.00 21.06
C ILE A 460 -15.73 -5.02 20.16
N THR A 461 -14.83 -5.98 20.32
CA THR A 461 -13.65 -6.09 19.47
C THR A 461 -14.00 -6.27 17.98
N PRO A 462 -14.82 -7.24 17.56
CA PRO A 462 -15.28 -7.33 16.17
C PRO A 462 -16.01 -6.07 15.68
N LEU A 463 -16.82 -5.45 16.54
CA LEU A 463 -17.51 -4.21 16.21
C LEU A 463 -16.53 -3.07 15.91
N MET A 464 -15.47 -2.92 16.69
CA MET A 464 -14.45 -1.88 16.47
C MET A 464 -13.64 -2.14 15.20
N TYR A 465 -13.34 -3.38 14.85
CA TYR A 465 -12.75 -3.72 13.55
C TYR A 465 -13.69 -3.35 12.39
N PHE A 466 -14.97 -3.66 12.52
CA PHE A 466 -15.97 -3.27 11.52
C PHE A 466 -16.06 -1.74 11.37
N ILE A 467 -16.10 -1.00 12.47
CA ILE A 467 -16.09 0.48 12.46
C ILE A 467 -14.81 1.01 11.80
N GLY A 468 -13.65 0.41 12.09
CA GLY A 468 -12.38 0.76 11.45
C GLY A 468 -12.43 0.59 9.93
N VAL A 469 -12.94 -0.53 9.44
CA VAL A 469 -13.10 -0.78 8.00
C VAL A 469 -14.06 0.23 7.37
N VAL A 470 -15.21 0.49 7.99
CA VAL A 470 -16.17 1.51 7.52
C VAL A 470 -15.52 2.89 7.48
N ALA A 471 -14.76 3.27 8.51
CA ALA A 471 -14.06 4.55 8.56
C ALA A 471 -13.00 4.69 7.46
N VAL A 472 -12.27 3.60 7.13
CA VAL A 472 -11.35 3.56 5.97
C VAL A 472 -12.10 3.84 4.68
N LEU A 473 -13.22 3.14 4.43
CA LEU A 473 -14.00 3.30 3.21
C LEU A 473 -14.60 4.72 3.09
N VAL A 474 -15.16 5.23 4.17
CA VAL A 474 -15.73 6.60 4.22
C VAL A 474 -14.64 7.64 3.95
N SER A 475 -13.49 7.53 4.64
CA SER A 475 -12.35 8.43 4.44
C SER A 475 -11.83 8.37 3.01
N ALA A 476 -11.70 7.17 2.44
CA ALA A 476 -11.24 6.98 1.06
C ALA A 476 -12.21 7.63 0.05
N ILE A 477 -13.52 7.40 0.18
CA ILE A 477 -14.53 7.99 -0.71
C ILE A 477 -14.51 9.52 -0.63
N ILE A 478 -14.43 10.08 0.58
CA ILE A 478 -14.39 11.54 0.78
C ILE A 478 -13.12 12.13 0.16
N LEU A 479 -11.97 11.54 0.42
CA LEU A 479 -10.69 12.01 -0.11
C LEU A 479 -10.61 11.89 -1.64
N LYS A 480 -11.09 10.79 -2.23
CA LYS A 480 -11.14 10.59 -3.69
C LYS A 480 -11.97 11.67 -4.41
N LYS A 481 -13.00 12.21 -3.77
CA LYS A 481 -13.82 13.33 -4.31
C LYS A 481 -13.15 14.70 -4.14
N THR A 482 -11.88 14.75 -3.72
CA THR A 482 -11.10 15.99 -3.64
C THR A 482 -10.10 16.08 -4.79
N LYS A 483 -9.80 17.31 -5.25
CA LYS A 483 -8.90 17.56 -6.39
C LYS A 483 -7.55 16.81 -6.31
N PRO A 484 -6.86 16.68 -5.16
CA PRO A 484 -5.57 16.00 -5.09
C PRO A 484 -5.62 14.49 -5.31
N PHE A 485 -6.73 13.82 -4.94
CA PHE A 485 -6.86 12.37 -4.97
C PHE A 485 -7.85 11.88 -6.01
N SER A 486 -8.47 12.78 -6.80
CA SER A 486 -9.40 12.39 -7.85
C SER A 486 -8.68 11.63 -8.96
N GLY A 487 -9.40 10.78 -9.67
CA GLY A 487 -8.90 9.95 -10.78
C GLY A 487 -9.26 8.48 -10.59
N LYS A 488 -9.25 7.71 -11.68
CA LYS A 488 -9.47 6.26 -11.62
C LYS A 488 -8.28 5.61 -10.89
N PRO A 489 -8.49 4.62 -10.01
CA PRO A 489 -7.39 3.86 -9.43
C PRO A 489 -6.65 3.11 -10.53
N ALA A 490 -5.33 2.97 -10.39
CA ALA A 490 -4.51 2.24 -11.35
C ALA A 490 -5.02 0.80 -11.50
N PRO A 491 -5.11 0.28 -12.74
CA PRO A 491 -5.56 -1.09 -12.95
C PRO A 491 -4.63 -2.08 -12.25
N PHE A 492 -5.22 -3.07 -11.60
CA PHE A 492 -4.47 -4.12 -10.93
C PHE A 492 -3.98 -5.14 -11.98
N VAL A 493 -2.83 -4.86 -12.58
CA VAL A 493 -2.15 -5.78 -13.48
C VAL A 493 -0.99 -6.41 -12.71
N MET A 494 -1.21 -7.57 -12.08
CA MET A 494 -0.17 -8.28 -11.35
C MET A 494 -0.15 -9.75 -11.77
N GLU A 495 1.05 -10.29 -12.00
CA GLU A 495 1.22 -11.72 -12.26
C GLU A 495 0.90 -12.51 -11.01
N LEU A 496 0.11 -13.58 -11.16
CA LEU A 496 -0.02 -14.59 -10.14
C LEU A 496 1.17 -15.55 -10.26
N PRO A 497 2.25 -15.35 -9.48
CA PRO A 497 3.42 -16.23 -9.55
C PRO A 497 3.00 -17.64 -9.18
N GLN A 498 3.65 -18.65 -9.71
CA GLN A 498 3.39 -20.03 -9.28
C GLN A 498 3.70 -20.16 -7.79
N TYR A 499 2.87 -20.95 -7.07
CA TYR A 499 3.18 -21.27 -5.68
C TYR A 499 4.53 -22.01 -5.59
N HIS A 500 5.36 -21.55 -4.71
CA HIS A 500 6.61 -22.21 -4.37
C HIS A 500 6.78 -22.28 -2.85
N ILE A 501 7.52 -23.27 -2.41
CA ILE A 501 7.86 -23.38 -0.99
C ILE A 501 8.89 -22.31 -0.68
N PRO A 502 8.61 -21.41 0.30
CA PRO A 502 9.53 -20.35 0.66
C PRO A 502 10.91 -20.89 1.09
N SER A 503 11.96 -20.24 0.64
CA SER A 503 13.30 -20.55 1.11
C SER A 503 13.50 -20.04 2.54
N VAL A 504 13.87 -20.91 3.47
CA VAL A 504 14.11 -20.52 4.87
C VAL A 504 15.11 -19.37 4.98
N LYS A 505 16.17 -19.39 4.16
CA LYS A 505 17.18 -18.32 4.12
C LYS A 505 16.57 -16.97 3.69
N THR A 506 15.74 -16.96 2.64
CA THR A 506 15.08 -15.74 2.13
C THR A 506 14.10 -15.18 3.16
N VAL A 507 13.27 -16.05 3.75
CA VAL A 507 12.30 -15.66 4.78
C VAL A 507 13.02 -15.04 6.00
N LEU A 508 14.05 -15.69 6.53
CA LEU A 508 14.79 -15.17 7.67
C LEU A 508 15.50 -13.84 7.36
N LEU A 509 15.99 -13.66 6.13
CA LEU A 509 16.62 -12.43 5.70
C LEU A 509 15.60 -11.29 5.63
N HIS A 510 14.42 -11.53 5.05
CA HIS A 510 13.33 -10.55 5.00
C HIS A 510 12.83 -10.19 6.41
N VAL A 511 12.69 -11.19 7.30
CA VAL A 511 12.32 -10.95 8.70
C VAL A 511 13.36 -10.06 9.38
N TRP A 512 14.65 -10.38 9.22
CA TRP A 512 15.73 -9.59 9.81
C TRP A 512 15.77 -8.15 9.30
N GLU A 513 15.64 -7.94 7.99
CA GLU A 513 15.62 -6.60 7.40
C GLU A 513 14.46 -5.76 7.93
N ARG A 514 13.26 -6.34 8.01
CA ARG A 514 12.07 -5.68 8.57
C ARG A 514 12.23 -5.39 10.06
N LEU A 515 12.71 -6.36 10.82
CA LEU A 515 12.94 -6.24 12.25
C LEU A 515 14.03 -5.21 12.57
N LYS A 516 15.15 -5.23 11.85
CA LYS A 516 16.20 -4.21 11.96
C LYS A 516 15.66 -2.82 11.64
N GLY A 517 14.85 -2.70 10.59
CA GLY A 517 14.18 -1.44 10.25
C GLY A 517 13.25 -0.94 11.36
N PHE A 518 12.51 -1.85 12.00
CA PHE A 518 11.66 -1.54 13.14
C PHE A 518 12.48 -1.08 14.35
N ILE A 519 13.49 -1.84 14.78
CA ILE A 519 14.30 -1.53 15.95
C ILE A 519 15.00 -0.18 15.80
N ILE A 520 15.60 0.12 14.65
CA ILE A 520 16.34 1.37 14.44
C ILE A 520 15.39 2.56 14.32
N LYS A 521 14.31 2.45 13.52
CA LYS A 521 13.42 3.59 13.23
C LYS A 521 12.40 3.84 14.34
N ALA A 522 11.76 2.78 14.83
CA ALA A 522 10.74 2.88 15.84
C ALA A 522 11.31 2.87 17.26
N GLY A 523 12.31 2.04 17.53
CA GLY A 523 12.88 1.89 18.86
C GLY A 523 13.49 3.19 19.42
N THR A 524 14.24 3.95 18.61
CA THR A 524 14.82 5.22 19.04
C THR A 524 13.75 6.27 19.38
N ILE A 525 12.68 6.33 18.58
CA ILE A 525 11.61 7.30 18.77
C ILE A 525 10.73 6.91 19.97
N LEU A 526 10.40 5.62 20.09
CA LEU A 526 9.65 5.11 21.24
C LEU A 526 10.42 5.32 22.54
N PHE A 527 11.71 4.99 22.57
CA PHE A 527 12.56 5.22 23.72
C PHE A 527 12.57 6.69 24.15
N LEU A 528 12.79 7.62 23.19
CA LEU A 528 12.75 9.04 23.49
C LEU A 528 11.38 9.48 24.02
N ALA A 529 10.31 8.97 23.42
CA ALA A 529 8.95 9.30 23.83
C ALA A 529 8.64 8.79 25.24
N THR A 530 9.04 7.56 25.60
CA THR A 530 8.82 7.02 26.94
C THR A 530 9.59 7.80 28.02
N VAL A 531 10.82 8.20 27.74
CA VAL A 531 11.59 9.08 28.66
C VAL A 531 10.92 10.44 28.82
N ILE A 532 10.44 11.06 27.74
CA ILE A 532 9.69 12.33 27.82
C ILE A 532 8.39 12.15 28.61
N MET A 533 7.66 11.07 28.38
CA MET A 533 6.42 10.79 29.11
C MET A 533 6.70 10.57 30.60
N TRP A 534 7.77 9.87 30.95
CA TRP A 534 8.20 9.72 32.35
C TRP A 534 8.50 11.08 32.98
N ILE A 535 9.25 11.96 32.30
CA ILE A 535 9.54 13.33 32.77
C ILE A 535 8.24 14.10 33.00
N LEU A 536 7.28 14.04 32.06
CA LEU A 536 6.02 14.77 32.17
C LEU A 536 5.14 14.26 33.32
N SER A 537 5.21 12.96 33.64
CA SER A 537 4.42 12.33 34.70
C SER A 537 5.07 12.45 36.09
N SER A 538 6.42 12.52 36.17
CA SER A 538 7.17 12.52 37.44
C SER A 538 7.57 13.92 37.88
N ILE A 539 7.56 14.92 37.01
CA ILE A 539 7.91 16.29 37.33
C ILE A 539 6.65 17.17 37.35
N GLY A 540 6.54 18.01 38.36
CA GLY A 540 5.40 18.92 38.51
C GLY A 540 5.62 20.00 39.54
N ASN A 541 4.50 20.55 40.07
CA ASN A 541 4.52 21.63 41.02
C ASN A 541 4.48 21.08 42.47
N THR A 542 5.57 21.16 43.21
CA THR A 542 5.66 20.69 44.60
C THR A 542 5.20 21.73 45.64
N GLY A 543 4.54 22.84 45.23
CA GLY A 543 4.16 23.92 46.11
C GLY A 543 5.31 24.87 46.49
N SER A 544 6.55 24.40 46.45
CA SER A 544 7.78 25.19 46.66
C SER A 544 8.54 25.50 45.38
N GLY A 545 8.11 24.95 44.25
CA GLY A 545 8.73 25.10 42.94
C GLY A 545 8.51 23.89 42.05
N ILE A 546 9.21 23.85 40.92
CA ILE A 546 9.18 22.69 40.02
C ILE A 546 10.13 21.62 40.60
N GLY A 547 9.61 20.42 40.83
CA GLY A 547 10.36 19.30 41.37
C GLY A 547 9.71 17.95 41.04
N PHE A 548 10.24 16.89 41.63
CA PHE A 548 9.69 15.56 41.57
C PHE A 548 8.40 15.49 42.40
N VAL A 549 7.33 14.97 41.82
CA VAL A 549 6.02 14.84 42.47
C VAL A 549 5.66 13.38 42.65
N GLU A 550 5.17 13.03 43.85
CA GLU A 550 4.64 11.68 44.15
C GLU A 550 3.18 11.55 43.70
N ASP A 551 2.42 12.65 43.74
CA ASP A 551 1.03 12.68 43.30
C ASP A 551 0.96 13.09 41.82
N SER A 552 0.43 12.18 40.98
CA SER A 552 0.24 12.41 39.54
C SER A 552 -0.65 13.63 39.25
N ASN A 553 -1.51 14.07 40.17
CA ASN A 553 -2.34 15.26 40.03
C ASN A 553 -1.54 16.58 39.91
N ASP A 554 -0.35 16.62 40.47
CA ASP A 554 0.51 17.80 40.46
C ASP A 554 1.54 17.79 39.32
N SER A 555 1.52 16.75 38.50
CA SER A 555 2.45 16.54 37.38
C SER A 555 2.22 17.53 36.22
N ILE A 556 3.28 17.75 35.43
CA ILE A 556 3.16 18.51 34.16
C ILE A 556 2.13 17.85 33.23
N MET A 557 2.02 16.52 33.25
CA MET A 557 1.04 15.78 32.51
C MET A 557 -0.40 16.16 32.90
N ALA A 558 -0.67 16.32 34.19
CA ALA A 558 -1.98 16.76 34.68
C ALA A 558 -2.30 18.19 34.23
N ILE A 559 -1.31 19.09 34.27
CA ILE A 559 -1.46 20.47 33.80
C ILE A 559 -1.79 20.49 32.30
N LEU A 560 -1.03 19.76 31.48
CA LEU A 560 -1.27 19.65 30.01
C LEU A 560 -2.64 19.02 29.73
N GLY A 561 -2.97 17.95 30.43
CA GLY A 561 -4.29 17.31 30.34
C GLY A 561 -5.43 18.26 30.69
N GLY A 562 -5.24 19.04 31.76
CA GLY A 562 -6.22 20.05 32.21
C GLY A 562 -6.42 21.20 31.22
N ILE A 563 -5.36 21.68 30.57
CA ILE A 563 -5.45 22.71 29.52
C ILE A 563 -6.21 22.18 28.29
N LEU A 564 -6.01 20.90 27.92
CA LEU A 564 -6.66 20.30 26.76
C LEU A 564 -8.06 19.73 27.06
N ALA A 565 -8.37 19.43 28.33
CA ALA A 565 -9.64 18.84 28.75
C ALA A 565 -10.91 19.57 28.21
N PRO A 566 -10.96 20.93 28.17
CA PRO A 566 -12.13 21.63 27.61
C PRO A 566 -12.39 21.30 26.13
N ILE A 567 -11.36 20.97 25.35
CA ILE A 567 -11.49 20.60 23.91
C ILE A 567 -12.20 19.26 23.80
N PHE A 568 -11.99 18.34 24.75
CA PHE A 568 -12.56 16.99 24.74
C PHE A 568 -13.88 16.89 25.54
N ALA A 569 -14.26 17.93 26.26
CA ALA A 569 -15.53 17.97 26.98
C ALA A 569 -16.76 17.73 26.07
N PRO A 570 -16.85 18.31 24.85
CA PRO A 570 -17.94 18.03 23.93
C PRO A 570 -18.01 16.58 23.46
N LEU A 571 -16.93 15.78 23.60
CA LEU A 571 -16.84 14.37 23.26
C LEU A 571 -17.19 13.45 24.44
N GLY A 572 -17.42 14.01 25.65
CA GLY A 572 -17.83 13.24 26.81
C GLY A 572 -16.74 12.78 27.76
N PHE A 573 -15.48 13.09 27.49
CA PHE A 573 -14.33 12.76 28.34
C PHE A 573 -13.44 13.98 28.62
N GLY A 574 -14.06 15.08 29.03
CA GLY A 574 -13.40 16.34 29.35
C GLY A 574 -12.72 16.41 30.73
N LYS A 575 -12.41 15.28 31.36
CA LYS A 575 -11.54 15.20 32.53
C LYS A 575 -10.09 15.12 32.11
N TRP A 576 -9.17 15.66 32.91
CA TRP A 576 -7.75 15.70 32.56
C TRP A 576 -7.13 14.29 32.47
N GLN A 577 -7.58 13.32 33.29
CA GLN A 577 -7.03 11.96 33.31
C GLN A 577 -7.24 11.22 31.97
N PRO A 578 -8.46 11.09 31.40
CA PRO A 578 -8.63 10.50 30.06
C PRO A 578 -7.87 11.24 28.96
N VAL A 579 -7.76 12.56 29.07
CA VAL A 579 -7.01 13.37 28.10
C VAL A 579 -5.51 13.09 28.20
N ALA A 580 -4.97 13.04 29.42
CA ALA A 580 -3.58 12.68 29.67
C ALA A 580 -3.27 11.26 29.16
N ALA A 581 -4.16 10.30 29.39
CA ALA A 581 -4.03 8.95 28.85
C ALA A 581 -4.07 8.91 27.31
N SER A 582 -4.91 9.75 26.66
CA SER A 582 -4.89 9.88 25.20
C SER A 582 -3.57 10.47 24.69
N ILE A 583 -2.96 11.41 25.42
CA ILE A 583 -1.64 11.97 25.09
C ILE A 583 -0.57 10.87 25.21
N SER A 584 -0.58 10.06 26.26
CA SER A 584 0.35 8.93 26.38
C SER A 584 0.20 7.92 25.23
N GLY A 585 -1.04 7.75 24.74
CA GLY A 585 -1.38 6.91 23.58
C GLY A 585 -0.74 7.35 22.26
N PHE A 586 -0.23 8.58 22.15
CA PHE A 586 0.60 8.97 21.00
C PHE A 586 1.99 8.32 21.05
N SER A 587 2.54 8.07 22.23
CA SER A 587 3.79 7.31 22.35
C SER A 587 3.56 5.88 21.88
N ALA A 588 2.67 5.18 22.57
CA ALA A 588 2.27 3.82 22.26
C ALA A 588 0.81 3.61 22.71
N LYS A 589 -0.04 3.00 21.87
CA LYS A 589 -1.49 2.94 22.15
C LYS A 589 -1.84 2.08 23.37
N GLU A 590 -1.07 1.08 23.69
CA GLU A 590 -1.20 0.28 24.91
C GLU A 590 -0.91 1.08 26.18
N SER A 591 -0.06 2.10 26.13
CA SER A 591 0.24 2.96 27.27
C SER A 591 -0.97 3.73 27.82
N ILE A 592 -2.07 3.77 27.05
CA ILE A 592 -3.33 4.35 27.54
C ILE A 592 -3.82 3.59 28.78
N VAL A 593 -3.77 2.26 28.77
CA VAL A 593 -4.28 1.43 29.86
C VAL A 593 -3.40 1.57 31.10
N SER A 594 -2.08 1.41 30.95
CA SER A 594 -1.15 1.55 32.06
C SER A 594 -1.16 2.98 32.64
N THR A 595 -1.23 4.01 31.80
CA THR A 595 -1.39 5.41 32.28
C THR A 595 -2.69 5.59 33.06
N MET A 596 -3.81 5.01 32.61
CA MET A 596 -5.06 5.07 33.34
C MET A 596 -4.98 4.33 34.68
N GLY A 597 -4.31 3.18 34.73
CA GLY A 597 -4.06 2.43 35.96
C GLY A 597 -3.26 3.25 36.98
N VAL A 598 -2.15 3.83 36.55
CA VAL A 598 -1.33 4.72 37.40
C VAL A 598 -2.10 5.94 37.90
N LEU A 599 -2.83 6.62 37.01
CA LEU A 599 -3.66 7.77 37.37
C LEU A 599 -4.84 7.44 38.30
N ALA A 600 -5.25 6.16 38.31
CA ALA A 600 -6.28 5.64 39.22
C ALA A 600 -5.70 5.13 40.55
N ASN A 601 -4.39 5.28 40.78
CA ASN A 601 -3.64 4.77 41.95
C ASN A 601 -3.79 3.24 42.13
N VAL A 602 -3.90 2.49 41.03
CA VAL A 602 -3.84 1.02 41.03
C VAL A 602 -2.38 0.63 41.12
N ALA A 603 -2.04 -0.18 42.15
CA ALA A 603 -0.64 -0.47 42.47
C ALA A 603 -0.11 -1.70 41.74
N GLY A 604 1.18 -1.68 41.35
CA GLY A 604 1.92 -2.83 40.84
C GLY A 604 1.38 -3.38 39.52
N ASP A 605 1.45 -4.70 39.37
CA ASP A 605 1.03 -5.44 38.16
C ASP A 605 -0.49 -5.29 37.85
N ASP A 606 -1.30 -4.94 38.85
CA ASP A 606 -2.74 -4.68 38.70
C ASP A 606 -3.03 -3.43 37.82
N ALA A 607 -2.07 -2.54 37.62
CA ALA A 607 -2.22 -1.36 36.77
C ALA A 607 -2.37 -1.69 35.28
N GLU A 608 -2.05 -2.90 34.87
CA GLU A 608 -2.25 -3.40 33.50
C GLU A 608 -3.49 -4.33 33.37
N ASP A 609 -4.09 -4.75 34.50
CA ASP A 609 -5.33 -5.52 34.47
C ASP A 609 -6.52 -4.64 34.06
N THR A 610 -7.05 -4.90 32.89
CA THR A 610 -8.16 -4.14 32.30
C THR A 610 -9.44 -4.19 33.13
N MET A 611 -9.65 -5.22 33.95
CA MET A 611 -10.83 -5.33 34.81
C MET A 611 -10.70 -4.47 36.07
N ILE A 612 -9.53 -4.53 36.73
CA ILE A 612 -9.24 -3.75 37.94
C ILE A 612 -9.19 -2.27 37.60
N VAL A 613 -8.43 -1.89 36.57
CA VAL A 613 -8.35 -0.51 36.07
C VAL A 613 -9.73 0.00 35.64
N GLY A 614 -10.51 -0.81 34.91
CA GLY A 614 -11.85 -0.45 34.47
C GLY A 614 -12.78 -0.11 35.62
N ALA A 615 -12.73 -0.85 36.72
CA ALA A 615 -13.49 -0.57 37.92
C ALA A 615 -13.10 0.76 38.56
N ALA A 616 -11.80 1.04 38.65
CA ALA A 616 -11.27 2.26 39.26
C ALA A 616 -11.61 3.52 38.44
N ILE A 617 -11.55 3.46 37.11
CA ILE A 617 -11.74 4.63 36.25
C ILE A 617 -13.18 4.86 35.77
N LYS A 618 -14.12 3.96 36.06
CA LYS A 618 -15.53 4.09 35.64
C LYS A 618 -16.10 5.48 35.92
N ALA A 619 -15.76 6.06 37.06
CA ALA A 619 -16.23 7.39 37.46
C ALA A 619 -15.71 8.55 36.57
N TRP A 620 -14.71 8.29 35.71
CA TRP A 620 -14.23 9.29 34.76
C TRP A 620 -15.13 9.43 33.55
N PHE A 621 -15.91 8.40 33.24
CA PHE A 621 -16.83 8.36 32.11
C PHE A 621 -18.27 8.40 32.64
N PRO A 622 -19.03 9.49 32.43
CA PRO A 622 -20.35 9.63 33.04
C PRO A 622 -21.41 8.67 32.46
N THR A 623 -21.19 8.12 31.27
CA THR A 623 -22.12 7.23 30.57
C THR A 623 -21.37 6.19 29.74
N ALA A 624 -22.04 5.07 29.37
CA ALA A 624 -21.50 4.11 28.41
C ALA A 624 -21.17 4.77 27.06
N VAL A 625 -21.95 5.77 26.65
CA VAL A 625 -21.70 6.54 25.41
C VAL A 625 -20.41 7.34 25.51
N ALA A 626 -20.06 7.86 26.69
CA ALA A 626 -18.80 8.57 26.92
C ALA A 626 -17.58 7.60 26.81
N ALA A 627 -17.70 6.41 27.41
CA ALA A 627 -16.67 5.37 27.28
C ALA A 627 -16.49 4.93 25.82
N PHE A 628 -17.60 4.73 25.10
CA PHE A 628 -17.56 4.41 23.66
C PHE A 628 -16.96 5.55 22.83
N SER A 629 -17.28 6.78 23.18
CA SER A 629 -16.71 7.98 22.52
C SER A 629 -15.19 8.04 22.68
N PHE A 630 -14.69 7.82 23.89
CA PHE A 630 -13.24 7.76 24.15
C PHE A 630 -12.57 6.65 23.33
N LEU A 631 -13.16 5.45 23.32
CA LEU A 631 -12.68 4.34 22.52
C LEU A 631 -12.66 4.66 21.03
N LEU A 632 -13.73 5.26 20.51
CA LEU A 632 -13.83 5.63 19.10
C LEU A 632 -12.82 6.70 18.70
N PHE A 633 -12.59 7.70 19.57
CA PHE A 633 -11.58 8.72 19.33
C PHE A 633 -10.19 8.09 19.21
N ASN A 634 -9.77 7.29 20.18
CA ASN A 634 -8.46 6.63 20.19
C ASN A 634 -8.32 5.52 19.12
N LEU A 635 -9.43 5.07 18.53
CA LEU A 635 -9.41 4.21 17.35
C LEU A 635 -9.06 4.99 16.09
N LEU A 636 -9.69 6.15 15.89
CA LEU A 636 -9.67 6.91 14.63
C LEU A 636 -8.58 7.98 14.57
N ASP A 637 -8.04 8.42 15.72
CA ASP A 637 -6.99 9.43 15.81
C ASP A 637 -5.67 9.00 15.14
N SER A 638 -4.69 9.89 15.15
CA SER A 638 -3.35 9.59 14.64
C SER A 638 -2.73 8.38 15.36
N PRO A 639 -1.98 7.53 14.62
CA PRO A 639 -1.34 6.35 15.19
C PRO A 639 -0.20 6.74 16.17
N CYS A 640 0.46 5.73 16.74
CA CYS A 640 1.62 5.91 17.60
C CYS A 640 2.78 6.63 16.88
N LEU A 641 3.68 7.27 17.65
CA LEU A 641 4.81 8.05 17.11
C LEU A 641 5.70 7.24 16.16
N ALA A 642 5.87 5.96 16.39
CA ALA A 642 6.62 5.08 15.49
C ALA A 642 5.96 4.95 14.10
N ALA A 643 4.63 4.83 14.06
CA ALA A 643 3.89 4.80 12.81
C ALA A 643 3.87 6.20 12.15
N ILE A 644 3.74 7.29 12.93
CA ILE A 644 3.84 8.67 12.45
C ILE A 644 5.19 8.92 11.78
N SER A 645 6.28 8.48 12.41
CA SER A 645 7.63 8.57 11.85
C SER A 645 7.74 7.80 10.51
N THR A 646 7.16 6.61 10.47
CA THR A 646 7.12 5.81 9.23
C THR A 646 6.30 6.51 8.15
N MET A 647 5.15 7.12 8.50
CA MET A 647 4.37 7.95 7.57
C MET A 647 5.18 9.11 7.01
N ALA A 648 5.95 9.82 7.86
CA ALA A 648 6.80 10.92 7.43
C ALA A 648 7.83 10.48 6.40
N HIS A 649 8.41 9.30 6.58
CA HIS A 649 9.39 8.72 5.66
C HIS A 649 8.75 8.28 4.34
N GLU A 650 7.62 7.54 4.39
CA GLU A 650 7.00 6.93 3.20
C GLU A 650 6.19 7.94 2.37
N MET A 651 5.70 9.02 2.96
CA MET A 651 4.98 10.08 2.23
C MET A 651 5.89 10.94 1.36
N GLN A 652 7.19 11.00 1.63
CA GLN A 652 8.21 11.77 0.89
C GLN A 652 7.86 13.25 0.67
N SER A 653 6.87 13.78 1.40
CA SER A 653 6.39 15.15 1.30
C SER A 653 5.91 15.68 2.64
N ARG A 654 6.56 16.75 3.15
CA ARG A 654 6.17 17.40 4.40
C ARG A 654 4.73 17.92 4.38
N LYS A 655 4.27 18.43 3.22
CA LYS A 655 2.90 18.94 3.05
C LYS A 655 1.86 17.83 3.23
N TRP A 656 2.07 16.69 2.59
CA TRP A 656 1.15 15.56 2.66
C TRP A 656 1.19 14.85 4.01
N PHE A 657 2.35 14.83 4.64
CA PHE A 657 2.50 14.32 6.00
C PHE A 657 1.64 15.11 7.01
N TRP A 658 1.80 16.44 7.05
CA TRP A 658 1.00 17.26 7.97
C TRP A 658 -0.49 17.24 7.64
N PHE A 659 -0.82 17.19 6.35
CA PHE A 659 -2.21 17.01 5.94
C PHE A 659 -2.80 15.69 6.46
N ALA A 660 -2.06 14.59 6.40
CA ALA A 660 -2.50 13.29 6.89
C ALA A 660 -2.79 13.31 8.39
N ILE A 661 -1.85 13.84 9.19
CA ILE A 661 -2.01 13.95 10.64
C ILE A 661 -3.22 14.83 11.00
N LEU A 662 -3.33 15.99 10.36
CA LEU A 662 -4.46 16.89 10.59
C LEU A 662 -5.80 16.26 10.18
N PHE A 663 -5.84 15.61 9.03
CA PHE A 663 -7.04 14.92 8.55
C PHE A 663 -7.49 13.84 9.52
N GLN A 664 -6.58 12.97 9.98
CA GLN A 664 -6.91 11.87 10.91
C GLN A 664 -7.49 12.42 12.22
N ASN A 665 -6.84 13.42 12.83
CA ASN A 665 -7.33 13.99 14.09
C ASN A 665 -8.67 14.74 13.93
N ILE A 666 -8.85 15.52 12.87
CA ILE A 666 -10.13 16.22 12.61
C ILE A 666 -11.23 15.20 12.33
N PHE A 667 -10.95 14.18 11.51
CA PHE A 667 -11.92 13.13 11.20
C PHE A 667 -12.34 12.37 12.47
N ALA A 668 -11.36 11.97 13.29
CA ALA A 668 -11.62 11.32 14.58
C ALA A 668 -12.50 12.21 15.49
N TYR A 669 -12.13 13.48 15.63
CA TYR A 669 -12.88 14.42 16.46
C TYR A 669 -14.32 14.62 15.99
N VAL A 670 -14.52 14.86 14.69
CA VAL A 670 -15.85 15.10 14.13
C VAL A 670 -16.74 13.88 14.23
N VAL A 671 -16.24 12.69 13.89
CA VAL A 671 -17.01 11.44 13.97
C VAL A 671 -17.37 11.15 15.42
N THR A 672 -16.41 11.28 16.33
CA THR A 672 -16.62 11.03 17.76
C THR A 672 -17.62 12.01 18.38
N LEU A 673 -17.53 13.30 18.01
CA LEU A 673 -18.48 14.32 18.44
C LEU A 673 -19.92 13.97 18.00
N CYS A 674 -20.07 13.58 16.73
CA CYS A 674 -21.38 13.17 16.21
C CYS A 674 -21.93 11.96 16.97
N VAL A 675 -21.11 10.94 17.17
CA VAL A 675 -21.52 9.71 17.88
C VAL A 675 -21.88 9.99 19.34
N TYR A 676 -21.08 10.79 20.03
CA TYR A 676 -21.35 11.13 21.43
C TYR A 676 -22.63 11.95 21.60
N GLN A 677 -22.75 13.08 20.90
CA GLN A 677 -23.86 14.01 21.08
C GLN A 677 -25.19 13.41 20.61
N ILE A 678 -25.19 12.67 19.51
CA ILE A 678 -26.39 11.97 19.02
C ILE A 678 -26.71 10.78 19.94
N GLY A 679 -25.68 10.04 20.35
CA GLY A 679 -25.82 8.89 21.24
C GLY A 679 -26.43 9.27 22.60
N LEU A 680 -26.07 10.41 23.17
CA LEU A 680 -26.69 10.90 24.41
C LEU A 680 -28.19 11.12 24.29
N VAL A 681 -28.64 11.68 23.19
CA VAL A 681 -30.06 11.92 22.94
C VAL A 681 -30.79 10.60 22.69
N VAL A 682 -30.22 9.71 21.89
CA VAL A 682 -30.85 8.41 21.55
C VAL A 682 -30.98 7.51 22.78
N THR A 683 -29.98 7.51 23.67
CA THR A 683 -29.97 6.69 24.88
C THR A 683 -30.78 7.34 26.04
N GLY A 684 -31.27 8.57 25.84
CA GLY A 684 -31.98 9.32 26.90
C GLY A 684 -31.09 9.80 28.05
N ALA A 685 -29.76 9.67 27.91
CA ALA A 685 -28.77 10.07 28.93
C ALA A 685 -28.52 11.59 28.92
N GLY A 686 -28.99 12.31 27.92
CA GLY A 686 -28.79 13.75 27.76
C GLY A 686 -29.98 14.44 27.08
N SER A 687 -30.08 15.76 27.26
CA SER A 687 -31.11 16.59 26.61
C SER A 687 -30.58 17.13 25.26
N PHE A 688 -31.52 17.44 24.37
CA PHE A 688 -31.22 18.11 23.10
C PHE A 688 -30.69 19.51 23.37
N GLY A 689 -29.43 19.78 22.95
CA GLY A 689 -28.73 21.01 23.21
C GLY A 689 -27.93 21.53 22.00
N ILE A 690 -27.17 22.61 22.19
CA ILE A 690 -26.33 23.21 21.15
C ILE A 690 -25.32 22.19 20.58
N GLY A 691 -24.74 21.34 21.43
CA GLY A 691 -23.81 20.29 21.00
C GLY A 691 -24.48 19.30 20.02
N THR A 692 -25.74 18.92 20.27
CA THR A 692 -26.51 18.03 19.39
C THR A 692 -26.80 18.69 18.02
N ILE A 693 -27.09 19.99 18.00
CA ILE A 693 -27.32 20.74 16.76
C ILE A 693 -26.04 20.77 15.94
N VAL A 694 -24.92 21.09 16.55
CA VAL A 694 -23.58 21.08 15.88
C VAL A 694 -23.26 19.69 15.33
N ALA A 695 -23.49 18.64 16.13
CA ALA A 695 -23.26 17.25 15.69
C ALA A 695 -24.14 16.87 14.49
N LEU A 696 -25.41 17.26 14.47
CA LEU A 696 -26.31 17.00 13.34
C LEU A 696 -25.87 17.75 12.07
N ILE A 697 -25.43 19.01 12.20
CA ILE A 697 -24.88 19.77 11.07
C ILE A 697 -23.61 19.09 10.51
N LEU A 698 -22.70 18.70 11.39
CA LEU A 698 -21.47 18.01 10.99
C LEU A 698 -21.75 16.63 10.35
N ALA A 699 -22.70 15.87 10.92
CA ALA A 699 -23.14 14.61 10.34
C ALA A 699 -23.76 14.82 8.94
N ALA A 700 -24.59 15.87 8.78
CA ALA A 700 -25.15 16.22 7.48
C ALA A 700 -24.05 16.61 6.46
N ILE A 701 -23.03 17.35 6.90
CA ILE A 701 -21.86 17.67 6.06
C ILE A 701 -21.10 16.41 5.67
N LEU A 702 -20.82 15.49 6.60
CA LEU A 702 -20.17 14.23 6.30
C LEU A 702 -20.96 13.38 5.31
N LEU A 703 -22.27 13.27 5.50
CA LEU A 703 -23.17 12.57 4.58
C LEU A 703 -23.20 13.26 3.21
N PHE A 704 -23.27 14.58 3.17
CA PHE A 704 -23.18 15.33 1.91
C PHE A 704 -21.85 15.06 1.19
N LEU A 705 -20.71 15.09 1.89
CA LEU A 705 -19.40 14.79 1.31
C LEU A 705 -19.32 13.34 0.81
N LEU A 706 -19.96 12.41 1.50
CA LEU A 706 -20.01 11.00 1.15
C LEU A 706 -20.86 10.76 -0.11
N PHE A 707 -22.04 11.38 -0.21
CA PHE A 707 -23.01 11.11 -1.27
C PHE A 707 -22.97 12.10 -2.45
N ARG A 708 -22.25 13.24 -2.33
CA ARG A 708 -22.11 14.18 -3.46
C ARG A 708 -21.51 13.45 -4.67
N PRO A 709 -21.98 13.73 -5.92
CA PRO A 709 -21.32 13.24 -7.12
C PRO A 709 -19.86 13.72 -7.15
N ASP A 710 -18.98 12.91 -7.75
CA ASP A 710 -17.56 13.31 -7.90
C ASP A 710 -17.45 14.51 -8.85
N PRO A 711 -17.04 15.70 -8.37
CA PRO A 711 -16.96 16.90 -9.19
C PRO A 711 -15.79 16.83 -10.19
N TYR A 712 -14.89 15.85 -10.06
CA TYR A 712 -13.69 15.69 -10.90
C TYR A 712 -13.74 14.43 -11.77
N LYS A 713 -14.90 13.78 -11.89
CA LYS A 713 -15.09 12.55 -12.67
C LYS A 713 -14.64 12.71 -14.14
N ASN A 714 -14.78 13.91 -14.71
CA ASN A 714 -14.38 14.24 -16.08
C ASN A 714 -12.95 14.79 -16.21
N GLN A 715 -12.24 15.03 -15.09
CA GLN A 715 -10.85 15.46 -15.10
C GLN A 715 -9.90 14.27 -14.90
N ASN A 716 -9.97 13.28 -15.79
CA ASN A 716 -9.15 12.08 -15.78
C ASN A 716 -7.67 12.34 -16.15
N ASP A 717 -7.10 13.47 -15.77
CA ASP A 717 -5.71 13.83 -16.02
C ASP A 717 -4.79 13.44 -14.86
N VAL A 718 -4.38 12.18 -14.84
CA VAL A 718 -3.28 11.68 -13.97
C VAL A 718 -1.96 12.42 -14.29
N THR A 719 -1.81 12.93 -15.49
CA THR A 719 -0.57 13.46 -16.05
C THR A 719 -0.26 14.92 -15.73
N LYS A 720 -1.26 15.78 -15.55
CA LYS A 720 -1.00 17.17 -15.11
C LYS A 720 -0.45 17.28 -13.68
N ARG A 721 -0.61 16.25 -12.88
CA ARG A 721 -0.23 16.26 -11.46
C ARG A 721 1.19 15.80 -11.17
N SER A 722 1.78 14.95 -12.01
CA SER A 722 3.18 14.55 -11.89
C SER A 722 4.14 15.69 -12.25
N VAL A 723 3.73 16.60 -13.14
CA VAL A 723 4.53 17.78 -13.52
C VAL A 723 4.42 18.91 -12.49
N GLN A 724 3.23 19.15 -11.92
CA GLN A 724 3.04 20.18 -10.87
C GLN A 724 3.56 19.78 -9.49
N ALA A 725 3.88 18.51 -9.26
CA ALA A 725 4.52 18.06 -8.01
C ALA A 725 6.06 18.05 -8.11
N ALA A 726 6.60 18.26 -9.31
CA ALA A 726 8.04 18.38 -9.57
C ALA A 726 8.52 19.84 -9.64
N GLU A 727 7.61 20.82 -9.78
CA GLU A 727 7.81 22.24 -9.49
C GLU A 727 7.48 22.56 -8.01
#